data_a9a6438e4116137c8971039329612144
#
_entry.id   a9a6438e4116137c8971039329612144
#
_cell.length_a   1.000
_cell.length_b   1.000
_cell.length_c   1.000
_cell.angle_alpha   90.00
_cell.angle_beta   90.00
_cell.angle_gamma   90.00
#
_symmetry.space_group_name_H-M   'P 1'
#
loop_
_entity.id
_entity.type
_entity.pdbx_description
1 polymer ?
#
loop_
_entity_poly.entity_id
_entity_poly.type
_entity_poly.pdbx_seq_one_letter_code
_entity_poly.pdbx_strand_id
1 'polypeptide(L)'
;MNQRLFIQKKSEFDVISQKTTIELQNLVPHAVCKVFVIYDLFGIDENQLAKVQNTIFVDPVTDILYTHYEDAIVENFPYSKNFFATEFLPGQYNQRDDSAEQCLLLMNVEGVTVKSGMLYVFNGELTNEELLKLKEYLINPIESREKDLSIMEIPSYPTATEVPVIEGFVEADESKLKKIYADFGLSLEMDDLKFIQEYFQSIKRNPTETELKVLDTYWSDHCRHTTFETEITDVDFQSKFNTTLQKTFEYYQKIRQELGTTKPIRLMDLATVMGKYLSRTGVVKNIDVSEEINACSIVVPIDIDGEEEEWLLQFKNETHNHPTEVEPYGGASTCVGGAIRDPLSGRSYVFQAMRISGAANPLEKIDNTLPGKLPQRKISKEAANGYSSYGNQIGLATTFVKEIYDEGYKAKRMEVGFVAGAVKKEYVRREEPVAGDKIILLGGATGRDGVGGASGSSKTHDGLDLDDLSAEVQKGNAIVERKIQRLFRNPEVLKLIKKCNDFGAGGVSVAIGEIARGIYIDLDKVPLKYAGLNGTELAISESQERMAVAVEAKDVDTFIALAKEENLDATCVADVTDDETMTLVWRGKKIVEIDRKFLDTNGVRKQAKVIVTDEEYPNPFEQKEFNKEQFIQMMQELNHASQKGMVEMFDNNV
;
A
#
# COMPACT_ATOMS: atom_id res chain seq x y z
N MET A 1 -3.70 25.11 -26.70
CA MET A 1 -2.96 26.17 -25.97
C MET A 1 -2.60 25.60 -24.59
N ASN A 2 -1.52 26.08 -23.97
CA ASN A 2 -1.18 25.66 -22.60
C ASN A 2 -1.47 26.82 -21.67
N GLN A 3 -2.03 26.53 -20.48
CA GLN A 3 -2.41 27.53 -19.49
C GLN A 3 -1.95 27.10 -18.10
N ARG A 4 -1.39 28.05 -17.33
CA ARG A 4 -1.03 27.83 -15.92
C ARG A 4 -1.92 28.69 -15.04
N LEU A 5 -2.48 28.06 -14.01
CA LEU A 5 -3.31 28.71 -13.00
C LEU A 5 -2.65 28.58 -11.64
N PHE A 6 -2.66 29.67 -10.87
CA PHE A 6 -2.23 29.68 -9.47
C PHE A 6 -3.43 30.02 -8.60
N ILE A 7 -3.78 29.15 -7.68
CA ILE A 7 -5.00 29.25 -6.90
C ILE A 7 -4.65 29.33 -5.43
N GLN A 8 -5.07 30.40 -4.80
CA GLN A 8 -4.91 30.67 -3.38
C GLN A 8 -6.27 30.66 -2.70
N LYS A 9 -6.36 30.12 -1.49
CA LYS A 9 -7.53 30.32 -0.65
C LYS A 9 -7.57 31.73 -0.11
N LYS A 10 -8.78 32.36 -0.09
CA LYS A 10 -8.99 33.64 0.62
C LYS A 10 -8.65 33.48 2.10
N SER A 11 -8.26 34.56 2.76
CA SER A 11 -7.71 34.52 4.11
C SER A 11 -8.57 33.78 5.13
N GLU A 12 -9.88 33.88 5.02
CA GLU A 12 -10.84 33.20 5.91
C GLU A 12 -10.89 31.67 5.72
N PHE A 13 -10.45 31.21 4.55
CA PHE A 13 -10.44 29.78 4.17
C PHE A 13 -9.03 29.21 4.03
N ASP A 14 -7.98 30.01 4.23
CA ASP A 14 -6.58 29.63 3.97
C ASP A 14 -5.96 28.84 5.14
N VAL A 15 -6.59 27.70 5.45
CA VAL A 15 -6.11 26.79 6.50
C VAL A 15 -4.78 26.16 6.12
N ILE A 16 -4.54 25.92 4.82
CA ILE A 16 -3.31 25.27 4.36
C ILE A 16 -2.09 26.16 4.62
N SER A 17 -2.13 27.46 4.30
CA SER A 17 -1.04 28.40 4.58
C SER A 17 -0.80 28.56 6.08
N GLN A 18 -1.88 28.58 6.88
CA GLN A 18 -1.78 28.68 8.35
C GLN A 18 -1.08 27.46 8.94
N LYS A 19 -1.53 26.25 8.59
CA LYS A 19 -0.92 25.00 9.05
C LYS A 19 0.53 24.88 8.62
N THR A 20 0.83 25.18 7.35
CA THR A 20 2.19 25.17 6.82
C THR A 20 3.08 26.17 7.55
N THR A 21 2.60 27.39 7.79
CA THR A 21 3.34 28.40 8.57
C THR A 21 3.70 27.89 9.96
N ILE A 22 2.72 27.38 10.72
CA ILE A 22 2.93 26.84 12.07
C ILE A 22 3.96 25.70 12.05
N GLU A 23 3.89 24.83 11.04
CA GLU A 23 4.83 23.73 10.88
C GLU A 23 6.25 24.22 10.64
N LEU A 24 6.42 25.15 9.70
CA LEU A 24 7.72 25.67 9.31
C LEU A 24 8.36 26.56 10.39
N GLN A 25 7.57 27.16 11.28
CA GLN A 25 8.07 27.92 12.43
C GLN A 25 8.83 27.06 13.46
N ASN A 26 8.69 25.72 13.40
CA ASN A 26 9.56 24.82 14.18
C ASN A 26 11.00 24.77 13.64
N LEU A 27 11.23 25.16 12.39
CA LEU A 27 12.54 25.22 11.73
C LEU A 27 13.08 26.64 11.69
N VAL A 28 12.23 27.59 11.26
CA VAL A 28 12.54 28.99 11.10
C VAL A 28 11.44 29.79 11.79
N PRO A 29 11.63 30.23 13.06
CA PRO A 29 10.56 30.79 13.92
C PRO A 29 9.81 32.00 13.35
N HIS A 30 10.44 32.79 12.48
CA HIS A 30 9.85 33.99 11.88
C HIS A 30 9.30 33.77 10.45
N ALA A 31 9.38 32.54 9.93
CA ALA A 31 8.84 32.22 8.61
C ALA A 31 7.30 32.33 8.59
N VAL A 32 6.79 33.03 7.60
CA VAL A 32 5.36 33.07 7.25
C VAL A 32 5.22 32.66 5.80
N CYS A 33 4.37 31.69 5.54
CA CYS A 33 4.20 31.07 4.23
C CYS A 33 2.77 31.28 3.70
N LYS A 34 2.67 31.54 2.41
CA LYS A 34 1.45 31.43 1.61
C LYS A 34 1.60 30.31 0.62
N VAL A 35 0.56 29.49 0.50
CA VAL A 35 0.55 28.29 -0.32
C VAL A 35 -0.47 28.44 -1.44
N PHE A 36 -0.04 28.12 -2.65
CA PHE A 36 -0.89 28.16 -3.84
C PHE A 36 -0.87 26.78 -4.51
N VAL A 37 -2.01 26.38 -5.03
CA VAL A 37 -2.10 25.21 -5.92
C VAL A 37 -1.79 25.68 -7.34
N ILE A 38 -0.90 24.97 -8.02
CA ILE A 38 -0.59 25.19 -9.43
C ILE A 38 -1.37 24.15 -10.24
N TYR A 39 -2.00 24.58 -11.35
CA TYR A 39 -2.45 23.70 -12.40
C TYR A 39 -1.84 24.11 -13.73
N ASP A 40 -1.14 23.19 -14.36
CA ASP A 40 -0.68 23.29 -15.76
C ASP A 40 -1.66 22.50 -16.62
N LEU A 41 -2.35 23.19 -17.51
CA LEU A 41 -3.36 22.64 -18.40
C LEU A 41 -2.79 22.60 -19.83
N PHE A 42 -2.64 21.42 -20.40
CA PHE A 42 -2.10 21.20 -21.72
C PHE A 42 -3.19 20.80 -22.69
N GLY A 43 -3.23 21.46 -23.84
CA GLY A 43 -4.21 21.16 -24.89
C GLY A 43 -5.59 21.81 -24.72
N ILE A 44 -5.78 22.69 -23.73
CA ILE A 44 -7.05 23.40 -23.48
C ILE A 44 -7.16 24.67 -24.36
N ASP A 45 -8.34 24.93 -24.94
CA ASP A 45 -8.63 26.19 -25.61
C ASP A 45 -9.33 27.20 -24.69
N GLU A 46 -9.44 28.46 -25.14
CA GLU A 46 -10.03 29.54 -24.33
C GLU A 46 -11.52 29.30 -23.98
N ASN A 47 -12.30 28.72 -24.89
CA ASN A 47 -13.71 28.43 -24.65
C ASN A 47 -13.88 27.28 -23.67
N GLN A 48 -13.05 26.26 -23.81
CA GLN A 48 -13.00 25.14 -22.87
C GLN A 48 -12.61 25.63 -21.47
N LEU A 49 -11.53 26.45 -21.37
CA LEU A 49 -11.10 27.02 -20.09
C LEU A 49 -12.20 27.85 -19.44
N ALA A 50 -12.82 28.76 -20.18
CA ALA A 50 -13.91 29.59 -19.66
C ALA A 50 -15.10 28.75 -19.11
N LYS A 51 -15.36 27.59 -19.73
CA LYS A 51 -16.41 26.64 -19.29
C LYS A 51 -16.07 25.96 -17.96
N VAL A 52 -14.79 25.58 -17.75
CA VAL A 52 -14.39 24.68 -16.64
C VAL A 52 -13.67 25.40 -15.50
N GLN A 53 -13.11 26.58 -15.72
CA GLN A 53 -12.26 27.29 -14.76
C GLN A 53 -12.94 27.45 -13.39
N ASN A 54 -14.16 28.00 -13.37
CA ASN A 54 -14.90 28.26 -12.14
C ASN A 54 -15.78 27.07 -11.66
N THR A 55 -15.64 25.91 -12.30
CA THR A 55 -16.39 24.70 -11.96
C THR A 55 -15.48 23.61 -11.43
N ILE A 56 -14.25 23.50 -12.00
CA ILE A 56 -13.30 22.43 -11.66
C ILE A 56 -12.12 22.98 -10.86
N PHE A 57 -11.51 24.10 -11.30
CA PHE A 57 -10.23 24.56 -10.78
C PHE A 57 -10.35 25.61 -9.69
N VAL A 58 -11.34 26.50 -9.80
CA VAL A 58 -11.49 27.66 -8.92
C VAL A 58 -12.89 27.66 -8.30
N ASP A 59 -12.97 27.72 -6.99
CA ASP A 59 -14.21 28.04 -6.29
C ASP A 59 -14.31 29.57 -6.09
N PRO A 60 -15.20 30.27 -6.79
CA PRO A 60 -15.28 31.73 -6.68
C PRO A 60 -15.59 32.25 -5.28
N VAL A 61 -16.18 31.41 -4.42
CA VAL A 61 -16.47 31.77 -3.02
C VAL A 61 -15.22 31.78 -2.17
N THR A 62 -14.37 30.75 -2.31
CA THR A 62 -13.25 30.51 -1.40
C THR A 62 -11.89 30.83 -1.99
N ASP A 63 -11.79 30.99 -3.33
CA ASP A 63 -10.50 31.05 -4.03
C ASP A 63 -10.23 32.41 -4.66
N ILE A 64 -8.92 32.69 -4.83
CA ILE A 64 -8.37 33.76 -5.64
C ILE A 64 -7.54 33.11 -6.75
N LEU A 65 -7.76 33.54 -7.99
CA LEU A 65 -7.03 33.06 -9.16
C LEU A 65 -5.99 34.06 -9.61
N TYR A 66 -4.77 33.57 -9.88
CA TYR A 66 -3.72 34.31 -10.56
C TYR A 66 -3.29 33.54 -11.81
N THR A 67 -2.97 34.27 -12.87
CA THR A 67 -2.39 33.69 -14.12
C THR A 67 -0.88 33.85 -14.20
N HIS A 68 -0.31 34.72 -13.33
CA HIS A 68 1.12 34.92 -13.19
C HIS A 68 1.51 34.82 -11.71
N TYR A 69 2.59 34.09 -11.41
CA TYR A 69 3.04 33.89 -10.03
C TYR A 69 3.60 35.19 -9.41
N GLU A 70 4.12 36.10 -10.24
CA GLU A 70 4.63 37.38 -9.82
C GLU A 70 3.52 38.23 -9.17
N ASP A 71 2.31 38.22 -9.72
CA ASP A 71 1.16 38.95 -9.17
C ASP A 71 0.77 38.37 -7.81
N ALA A 72 0.78 37.04 -7.69
CA ALA A 72 0.52 36.36 -6.44
C ALA A 72 1.54 36.69 -5.33
N ILE A 73 2.83 36.80 -5.71
CA ILE A 73 3.89 37.23 -4.77
C ILE A 73 3.69 38.68 -4.35
N VAL A 74 3.47 39.57 -5.29
CA VAL A 74 3.33 41.01 -5.02
C VAL A 74 2.13 41.31 -4.11
N GLU A 75 1.01 40.59 -4.31
CA GLU A 75 -0.19 40.80 -3.49
C GLU A 75 -0.02 40.30 -2.04
N ASN A 76 0.69 39.18 -1.84
CA ASN A 76 0.83 38.56 -0.51
C ASN A 76 2.04 39.07 0.25
N PHE A 77 3.19 39.19 -0.39
CA PHE A 77 4.46 39.63 0.20
C PHE A 77 5.18 40.55 -0.78
N PRO A 78 4.80 41.84 -0.84
CA PRO A 78 5.47 42.83 -1.69
C PRO A 78 6.97 42.83 -1.47
N TYR A 79 7.74 42.74 -2.55
CA TYR A 79 9.22 42.70 -2.54
C TYR A 79 9.85 41.38 -2.08
N SER A 80 9.09 40.34 -1.75
CA SER A 80 9.67 39.02 -1.44
C SER A 80 10.32 38.40 -2.69
N LYS A 81 11.51 37.81 -2.47
CA LYS A 81 12.20 36.98 -3.44
C LYS A 81 12.26 35.51 -2.97
N ASN A 82 11.67 35.22 -1.82
CA ASN A 82 11.72 33.92 -1.16
C ASN A 82 10.48 33.11 -1.55
N PHE A 83 10.62 32.34 -2.61
CA PHE A 83 9.60 31.41 -3.06
C PHE A 83 10.24 30.20 -3.75
N PHE A 84 9.51 29.11 -3.82
CA PHE A 84 9.79 27.97 -4.69
C PHE A 84 8.50 27.22 -4.97
N ALA A 85 8.51 26.46 -6.05
CA ALA A 85 7.40 25.58 -6.39
C ALA A 85 7.84 24.11 -6.32
N THR A 86 6.88 23.22 -6.11
CA THR A 86 7.11 21.77 -6.08
C THR A 86 6.17 21.05 -7.04
N GLU A 87 6.64 19.93 -7.58
CA GLU A 87 5.84 19.00 -8.37
C GLU A 87 6.25 17.57 -8.05
N PHE A 88 5.38 16.60 -8.30
CA PHE A 88 5.75 15.21 -8.20
C PHE A 88 6.75 14.81 -9.29
N LEU A 89 7.59 13.81 -8.98
CA LEU A 89 8.51 13.23 -9.96
C LEU A 89 7.73 12.59 -11.13
N PRO A 90 8.30 12.58 -12.34
CA PRO A 90 7.70 11.86 -13.45
C PRO A 90 7.50 10.38 -13.09
N GLY A 91 6.29 9.86 -13.30
CA GLY A 91 5.94 8.50 -12.94
C GLY A 91 5.24 8.36 -11.59
N GLN A 92 5.30 9.36 -10.72
CA GLN A 92 4.51 9.37 -9.49
C GLN A 92 3.03 9.67 -9.81
N TYR A 93 2.13 8.89 -9.22
CA TYR A 93 0.70 9.13 -9.33
C TYR A 93 0.30 10.39 -8.56
N ASN A 94 -0.50 11.23 -9.19
CA ASN A 94 -1.05 12.44 -8.58
C ASN A 94 -2.57 12.40 -8.64
N GLN A 95 -3.20 12.16 -7.49
CA GLN A 95 -4.68 12.10 -7.39
C GLN A 95 -5.35 13.40 -7.85
N ARG A 96 -4.71 14.56 -7.65
CA ARG A 96 -5.26 15.86 -8.06
C ARG A 96 -5.31 16.00 -9.58
N ASP A 97 -4.26 15.56 -10.28
CA ASP A 97 -4.20 15.55 -11.74
C ASP A 97 -5.30 14.65 -12.31
N ASP A 98 -5.34 13.40 -11.83
CA ASP A 98 -6.32 12.38 -12.24
C ASP A 98 -7.76 12.83 -12.01
N SER A 99 -8.06 13.37 -10.81
CA SER A 99 -9.39 13.86 -10.48
C SER A 99 -9.82 15.05 -11.35
N ALA A 100 -8.88 15.96 -11.66
CA ALA A 100 -9.15 17.09 -12.54
C ALA A 100 -9.45 16.62 -13.97
N GLU A 101 -8.66 15.67 -14.50
CA GLU A 101 -8.88 15.07 -15.82
C GLU A 101 -10.24 14.34 -15.88
N GLN A 102 -10.61 13.58 -14.87
CA GLN A 102 -11.94 12.95 -14.78
C GLN A 102 -13.07 13.98 -14.76
N CYS A 103 -12.92 15.08 -14.01
CA CYS A 103 -13.91 16.16 -13.99
C CYS A 103 -14.03 16.85 -15.36
N LEU A 104 -12.93 17.03 -16.09
CA LEU A 104 -12.94 17.56 -17.46
C LEU A 104 -13.76 16.64 -18.40
N LEU A 105 -13.54 15.34 -18.34
CA LEU A 105 -14.32 14.35 -19.12
C LEU A 105 -15.81 14.41 -18.80
N LEU A 106 -16.19 14.53 -17.53
CA LEU A 106 -17.59 14.71 -17.12
C LEU A 106 -18.23 15.98 -17.68
N MET A 107 -17.41 17.02 -17.92
CA MET A 107 -17.84 18.27 -18.57
C MET A 107 -17.77 18.21 -20.10
N ASN A 108 -17.51 17.04 -20.70
CA ASN A 108 -17.29 16.82 -22.13
C ASN A 108 -16.13 17.70 -22.69
N VAL A 109 -15.03 17.76 -21.95
CA VAL A 109 -13.76 18.38 -22.37
C VAL A 109 -12.72 17.27 -22.43
N GLU A 110 -12.36 16.88 -23.65
CA GLU A 110 -11.45 15.79 -23.94
C GLU A 110 -10.08 16.31 -24.44
N GLY A 111 -9.04 15.50 -24.30
CA GLY A 111 -7.70 15.79 -24.85
C GLY A 111 -6.90 16.83 -24.06
N VAL A 112 -7.34 17.15 -22.85
CA VAL A 112 -6.60 18.02 -21.92
C VAL A 112 -5.83 17.18 -20.92
N THR A 113 -4.51 17.43 -20.81
CA THR A 113 -3.68 16.84 -19.75
C THR A 113 -3.49 17.86 -18.64
N VAL A 114 -3.64 17.42 -17.40
CA VAL A 114 -3.46 18.26 -16.20
C VAL A 114 -2.19 17.82 -15.47
N LYS A 115 -1.37 18.79 -15.05
CA LYS A 115 -0.29 18.59 -14.09
C LYS A 115 -0.44 19.62 -12.97
N SER A 116 -0.33 19.17 -11.73
CA SER A 116 -0.44 20.07 -10.59
C SER A 116 0.83 20.12 -9.76
N GLY A 117 0.93 21.17 -8.97
CA GLY A 117 2.03 21.40 -8.05
C GLY A 117 1.63 22.39 -6.97
N MET A 118 2.59 22.76 -6.14
CA MET A 118 2.40 23.74 -5.07
C MET A 118 3.41 24.87 -5.23
N LEU A 119 2.98 26.13 -5.05
CA LEU A 119 3.87 27.28 -4.94
C LEU A 119 3.85 27.73 -3.48
N TYR A 120 5.02 27.85 -2.89
CA TYR A 120 5.26 28.39 -1.55
C TYR A 120 5.91 29.76 -1.66
N VAL A 121 5.25 30.77 -1.10
CA VAL A 121 5.74 32.14 -1.07
C VAL A 121 5.94 32.55 0.38
N PHE A 122 7.11 33.08 0.70
CA PHE A 122 7.48 33.43 2.07
C PHE A 122 7.61 34.94 2.24
N ASN A 123 7.46 35.42 3.47
CA ASN A 123 7.81 36.77 3.86
C ASN A 123 9.28 37.10 3.48
N GLY A 124 9.57 38.35 3.16
CA GLY A 124 10.85 38.77 2.57
C GLY A 124 12.08 38.77 3.50
N GLU A 125 11.97 38.21 4.71
CA GLU A 125 13.00 38.27 5.75
C GLU A 125 13.87 37.02 5.88
N LEU A 126 13.71 36.03 4.97
CA LEU A 126 14.46 34.77 5.03
C LEU A 126 15.83 34.91 4.38
N THR A 127 16.84 34.33 5.00
CA THR A 127 18.16 34.09 4.39
C THR A 127 18.12 32.91 3.42
N ASN A 128 19.11 32.81 2.53
CA ASN A 128 19.21 31.66 1.60
C ASN A 128 19.35 30.32 2.36
N GLU A 129 20.05 30.29 3.49
CA GLU A 129 20.21 29.08 4.30
C GLU A 129 18.88 28.65 4.94
N GLU A 130 18.10 29.61 5.44
CA GLU A 130 16.77 29.32 5.99
C GLU A 130 15.81 28.82 4.90
N LEU A 131 15.84 29.45 3.72
CA LEU A 131 15.02 28.99 2.59
C LEU A 131 15.39 27.57 2.17
N LEU A 132 16.69 27.22 2.16
CA LEU A 132 17.15 25.86 1.86
C LEU A 132 16.62 24.85 2.87
N LYS A 133 16.68 25.14 4.17
CA LYS A 133 16.12 24.30 5.23
C LYS A 133 14.61 24.06 5.05
N LEU A 134 13.88 25.09 4.64
CA LEU A 134 12.45 24.96 4.36
C LEU A 134 12.17 24.09 3.13
N LYS A 135 13.00 24.21 2.07
CA LYS A 135 12.91 23.32 0.89
C LYS A 135 13.18 21.86 1.26
N GLU A 136 14.25 21.58 1.98
CA GLU A 136 14.62 20.23 2.42
C GLU A 136 13.53 19.58 3.30
N TYR A 137 12.80 20.38 4.06
CA TYR A 137 11.69 19.88 4.85
C TYR A 137 10.43 19.60 4.01
N LEU A 138 10.08 20.50 3.07
CA LEU A 138 8.85 20.41 2.29
C LEU A 138 8.96 19.41 1.13
N ILE A 139 10.12 19.31 0.49
CA ILE A 139 10.36 18.40 -0.62
C ILE A 139 10.80 17.05 -0.07
N ASN A 140 10.02 16.02 -0.35
CA ASN A 140 10.46 14.63 -0.18
C ASN A 140 11.08 14.18 -1.50
N PRO A 141 12.42 13.99 -1.61
CA PRO A 141 13.08 13.73 -2.88
C PRO A 141 12.71 12.38 -3.52
N ILE A 142 12.08 11.49 -2.76
CA ILE A 142 11.60 10.19 -3.25
C ILE A 142 10.35 10.36 -4.12
N GLU A 143 9.52 11.38 -3.86
CA GLU A 143 8.25 11.59 -4.57
C GLU A 143 8.14 12.91 -5.32
N SER A 144 8.90 13.94 -4.90
CA SER A 144 8.73 15.31 -5.38
C SER A 144 10.07 16.03 -5.59
N ARG A 145 10.01 17.08 -6.39
CA ARG A 145 11.16 17.94 -6.69
C ARG A 145 10.74 19.40 -6.76
N GLU A 146 11.74 20.28 -6.80
CA GLU A 146 11.51 21.70 -7.13
C GLU A 146 11.03 21.82 -8.58
N LYS A 147 9.93 22.55 -8.79
CA LYS A 147 9.34 22.85 -10.09
C LYS A 147 9.92 24.14 -10.65
N ASP A 148 10.44 24.07 -11.88
CA ASP A 148 10.82 25.28 -12.62
C ASP A 148 9.58 25.94 -13.25
N LEU A 149 9.21 27.10 -12.72
CA LEU A 149 8.05 27.85 -13.21
C LEU A 149 8.22 28.45 -14.62
N SER A 150 9.45 28.53 -15.12
CA SER A 150 9.72 28.98 -16.49
C SER A 150 9.42 27.91 -17.54
N ILE A 151 9.33 26.65 -17.13
CA ILE A 151 9.07 25.49 -17.99
C ILE A 151 7.60 25.11 -17.89
N MET A 152 6.96 24.87 -19.02
CA MET A 152 5.61 24.35 -19.13
C MET A 152 5.55 23.27 -20.22
N GLU A 153 5.91 22.05 -19.83
CA GLU A 153 6.02 20.90 -20.72
C GLU A 153 5.37 19.66 -20.06
N ILE A 154 4.77 18.80 -20.89
CA ILE A 154 4.32 17.48 -20.41
C ILE A 154 5.56 16.63 -20.19
N PRO A 155 5.75 16.02 -19.01
CA PRO A 155 6.87 15.12 -18.78
C PRO A 155 6.93 14.02 -19.84
N SER A 156 8.10 13.82 -20.44
CA SER A 156 8.30 12.69 -21.35
C SER A 156 8.65 11.44 -20.57
N TYR A 157 8.05 10.32 -20.94
CA TYR A 157 8.38 9.02 -20.38
C TYR A 157 9.34 8.27 -21.29
N PRO A 158 10.32 7.52 -20.75
CA PRO A 158 11.21 6.70 -21.56
C PRO A 158 10.42 5.65 -22.33
N THR A 159 10.93 5.25 -23.49
CA THR A 159 10.35 4.12 -24.23
C THR A 159 10.63 2.83 -23.46
N ALA A 160 9.58 2.00 -23.28
CA ALA A 160 9.70 0.72 -22.64
C ALA A 160 10.72 -0.20 -23.33
N THR A 161 11.73 -0.64 -22.59
CA THR A 161 12.75 -1.57 -23.05
C THR A 161 12.21 -2.99 -23.12
N GLU A 162 12.79 -3.84 -23.98
CA GLU A 162 12.47 -5.26 -23.97
C GLU A 162 12.95 -5.92 -22.66
N VAL A 163 12.24 -6.94 -22.22
CA VAL A 163 12.65 -7.75 -21.06
C VAL A 163 13.81 -8.66 -21.47
N PRO A 164 14.98 -8.54 -20.83
CA PRO A 164 16.13 -9.35 -21.17
C PRO A 164 16.04 -10.77 -20.61
N VAL A 165 16.67 -11.73 -21.29
CA VAL A 165 17.04 -13.03 -20.75
C VAL A 165 18.38 -12.90 -20.02
N ILE A 166 18.52 -13.49 -18.85
CA ILE A 166 19.75 -13.42 -18.04
C ILE A 166 20.73 -14.49 -18.53
N GLU A 167 21.48 -14.13 -19.57
CA GLU A 167 22.38 -15.05 -20.25
C GLU A 167 23.46 -15.66 -19.33
N GLY A 168 23.62 -16.99 -19.41
CA GLY A 168 24.59 -17.73 -18.63
C GLY A 168 24.24 -17.83 -17.15
N PHE A 169 22.97 -17.68 -16.78
CA PHE A 169 22.49 -17.87 -15.41
C PHE A 169 22.62 -19.34 -14.98
N VAL A 170 22.22 -20.27 -15.85
CA VAL A 170 22.22 -21.70 -15.54
C VAL A 170 23.65 -22.30 -15.41
N GLU A 171 24.66 -21.68 -16.03
CA GLU A 171 26.08 -22.05 -15.91
C GLU A 171 26.85 -21.19 -14.89
N ALA A 172 26.18 -20.28 -14.19
CA ALA A 172 26.81 -19.34 -13.29
C ALA A 172 27.43 -20.06 -12.08
N ASP A 173 28.68 -19.72 -11.78
CA ASP A 173 29.30 -20.08 -10.51
C ASP A 173 28.82 -19.17 -9.37
N GLU A 174 29.23 -19.47 -8.14
CA GLU A 174 28.79 -18.70 -6.97
C GLU A 174 29.17 -17.21 -7.06
N SER A 175 30.31 -16.88 -7.66
CA SER A 175 30.73 -15.49 -7.82
C SER A 175 29.81 -14.72 -8.79
N LYS A 176 29.46 -15.36 -9.90
CA LYS A 176 28.54 -14.79 -10.89
C LYS A 176 27.12 -14.69 -10.32
N LEU A 177 26.65 -15.69 -9.54
CA LEU A 177 25.36 -15.61 -8.85
C LEU A 177 25.31 -14.45 -7.85
N LYS A 178 26.36 -14.22 -7.06
CA LYS A 178 26.45 -13.06 -6.15
C LYS A 178 26.42 -11.73 -6.91
N LYS A 179 27.02 -11.69 -8.09
CA LYS A 179 26.95 -10.50 -8.93
C LYS A 179 25.53 -10.28 -9.47
N ILE A 180 24.87 -11.31 -9.98
CA ILE A 180 23.46 -11.23 -10.43
C ILE A 180 22.58 -10.79 -9.26
N TYR A 181 22.76 -11.36 -8.08
CA TYR A 181 22.03 -10.99 -6.87
C TYR A 181 22.14 -9.48 -6.58
N ALA A 182 23.36 -8.94 -6.65
CA ALA A 182 23.61 -7.51 -6.42
C ALA A 182 23.07 -6.63 -7.57
N ASP A 183 23.37 -7.00 -8.83
CA ASP A 183 22.98 -6.22 -10.01
C ASP A 183 21.44 -6.07 -10.15
N PHE A 184 20.69 -7.11 -9.77
CA PHE A 184 19.22 -7.09 -9.78
C PHE A 184 18.60 -6.67 -8.45
N GLY A 185 19.41 -6.36 -7.43
CA GLY A 185 18.91 -5.93 -6.12
C GLY A 185 17.90 -6.91 -5.52
N LEU A 186 18.19 -8.22 -5.58
CA LEU A 186 17.28 -9.24 -5.07
C LEU A 186 17.19 -9.22 -3.54
N SER A 187 16.03 -9.61 -3.00
CA SER A 187 15.74 -9.69 -1.56
C SER A 187 15.66 -11.12 -1.03
N LEU A 188 15.46 -12.11 -1.94
CA LEU A 188 15.48 -13.53 -1.60
C LEU A 188 16.87 -13.95 -1.07
N GLU A 189 16.94 -15.12 -0.45
CA GLU A 189 18.23 -15.64 0.08
C GLU A 189 19.09 -16.25 -1.02
N MET A 190 20.41 -16.30 -0.80
CA MET A 190 21.33 -16.92 -1.77
C MET A 190 21.03 -18.41 -2.03
N ASP A 191 20.52 -19.12 -1.04
CA ASP A 191 20.12 -20.52 -1.22
C ASP A 191 18.86 -20.65 -2.08
N ASP A 192 17.93 -19.68 -2.00
CA ASP A 192 16.79 -19.59 -2.91
C ASP A 192 17.26 -19.33 -4.34
N LEU A 193 18.25 -18.44 -4.54
CA LEU A 193 18.79 -18.16 -5.87
C LEU A 193 19.48 -19.40 -6.49
N LYS A 194 20.18 -20.21 -5.69
CA LYS A 194 20.74 -21.49 -6.13
C LYS A 194 19.64 -22.50 -6.50
N PHE A 195 18.56 -22.53 -5.70
CA PHE A 195 17.41 -23.39 -5.97
C PHE A 195 16.68 -22.99 -7.25
N ILE A 196 16.57 -21.69 -7.53
CA ILE A 196 16.08 -21.15 -8.80
C ILE A 196 17.00 -21.58 -9.95
N GLN A 197 18.32 -21.51 -9.76
CA GLN A 197 19.27 -21.98 -10.78
C GLN A 197 19.08 -23.46 -11.10
N GLU A 198 18.93 -24.33 -10.11
CA GLU A 198 18.67 -25.76 -10.29
C GLU A 198 17.39 -26.01 -11.10
N TYR A 199 16.34 -25.25 -10.82
CA TYR A 199 15.08 -25.34 -11.59
C TYR A 199 15.31 -25.00 -13.06
N PHE A 200 15.95 -23.84 -13.37
CA PHE A 200 16.19 -23.42 -14.74
C PHE A 200 17.18 -24.33 -15.47
N GLN A 201 18.15 -24.95 -14.76
CA GLN A 201 18.99 -26.01 -15.29
C GLN A 201 18.16 -27.24 -15.70
N SER A 202 17.19 -27.63 -14.88
CA SER A 202 16.32 -28.80 -15.15
C SER A 202 15.48 -28.64 -16.42
N ILE A 203 15.02 -27.41 -16.68
CA ILE A 203 14.23 -27.07 -17.89
C ILE A 203 15.10 -26.53 -19.04
N LYS A 204 16.42 -26.49 -18.88
CA LYS A 204 17.45 -26.18 -19.89
C LYS A 204 17.27 -24.83 -20.59
N ARG A 205 16.90 -23.79 -19.85
CA ARG A 205 16.85 -22.42 -20.33
C ARG A 205 17.29 -21.42 -19.25
N ASN A 206 17.76 -20.26 -19.65
CA ASN A 206 17.99 -19.15 -18.74
C ASN A 206 16.66 -18.47 -18.37
N PRO A 207 16.55 -17.89 -17.15
CA PRO A 207 15.40 -17.09 -16.79
C PRO A 207 15.41 -15.73 -17.50
N THR A 208 14.23 -15.14 -17.62
CA THR A 208 14.10 -13.72 -17.91
C THR A 208 14.31 -12.90 -16.63
N GLU A 209 14.55 -11.60 -16.78
CA GLU A 209 14.54 -10.66 -15.66
C GLU A 209 13.21 -10.71 -14.90
N THR A 210 12.07 -10.74 -15.62
CA THR A 210 10.74 -10.80 -15.01
C THR A 210 10.55 -12.07 -14.17
N GLU A 211 11.03 -13.23 -14.62
CA GLU A 211 10.95 -14.47 -13.85
C GLU A 211 11.70 -14.38 -12.53
N LEU A 212 12.92 -13.81 -12.53
CA LEU A 212 13.67 -13.60 -11.28
C LEU A 212 12.96 -12.61 -10.35
N LYS A 213 12.45 -11.52 -10.86
CA LYS A 213 11.74 -10.51 -10.05
C LYS A 213 10.42 -11.04 -9.50
N VAL A 214 9.68 -11.84 -10.25
CA VAL A 214 8.46 -12.51 -9.78
C VAL A 214 8.79 -13.50 -8.67
N LEU A 215 9.81 -14.34 -8.83
CA LEU A 215 10.25 -15.27 -7.78
C LEU A 215 10.79 -14.54 -6.55
N ASP A 216 11.56 -13.45 -6.74
CA ASP A 216 12.04 -12.59 -5.66
C ASP A 216 10.88 -12.02 -4.84
N THR A 217 9.79 -11.61 -5.50
CA THR A 217 8.58 -11.11 -4.83
C THR A 217 7.84 -12.20 -4.08
N TYR A 218 7.51 -13.33 -4.74
CA TYR A 218 6.80 -14.45 -4.12
C TYR A 218 7.55 -15.04 -2.92
N TRP A 219 8.88 -15.06 -2.98
CA TRP A 219 9.73 -15.66 -1.95
C TRP A 219 10.42 -14.62 -1.05
N SER A 220 10.06 -13.35 -1.16
CA SER A 220 10.49 -12.31 -0.22
C SER A 220 10.01 -12.61 1.20
N ASP A 221 10.68 -12.09 2.21
CA ASP A 221 10.24 -12.25 3.60
C ASP A 221 8.85 -11.63 3.83
N HIS A 222 8.53 -10.55 3.10
CA HIS A 222 7.23 -9.90 3.13
C HIS A 222 6.08 -10.85 2.74
N CYS A 223 6.22 -11.63 1.66
CA CYS A 223 5.19 -12.55 1.17
C CYS A 223 5.28 -13.93 1.85
N ARG A 224 6.48 -14.43 2.10
CA ARG A 224 6.74 -15.80 2.60
C ARG A 224 6.72 -15.91 4.11
N HIS A 225 6.96 -14.82 4.84
CA HIS A 225 7.08 -14.79 6.31
C HIS A 225 8.16 -15.77 6.82
N THR A 226 9.36 -15.70 6.31
CA THR A 226 10.46 -16.68 6.49
C THR A 226 10.70 -17.07 7.95
N THR A 227 10.72 -16.10 8.87
CA THR A 227 10.92 -16.35 10.31
C THR A 227 9.83 -17.23 10.88
N PHE A 228 8.55 -16.94 10.58
CA PHE A 228 7.41 -17.72 11.08
C PHE A 228 7.28 -19.09 10.42
N GLU A 229 7.81 -19.28 9.22
CA GLU A 229 7.80 -20.53 8.46
C GLU A 229 9.07 -21.37 8.67
N THR A 230 10.07 -20.87 9.41
CA THR A 230 11.30 -21.62 9.76
C THR A 230 10.94 -22.86 10.58
N GLU A 231 11.42 -24.02 10.16
CA GLU A 231 11.21 -25.30 10.83
C GLU A 231 12.03 -25.37 12.12
N ILE A 232 11.36 -25.64 13.23
CA ILE A 232 11.97 -25.85 14.55
C ILE A 232 12.28 -27.35 14.67
N THR A 233 13.56 -27.71 14.58
CA THR A 233 14.02 -29.10 14.60
C THR A 233 14.32 -29.62 16.00
N ASP A 234 14.62 -28.72 16.94
CA ASP A 234 14.96 -29.06 18.32
C ASP A 234 14.61 -27.90 19.25
N VAL A 235 14.16 -28.22 20.49
CA VAL A 235 13.84 -27.22 21.52
C VAL A 235 14.52 -27.63 22.82
N ASP A 236 15.47 -26.80 23.29
CA ASP A 236 16.15 -26.97 24.57
C ASP A 236 15.62 -25.96 25.60
N PHE A 237 15.09 -26.47 26.70
CA PHE A 237 14.52 -25.65 27.77
C PHE A 237 15.57 -25.42 28.88
N GLN A 238 16.08 -24.19 28.97
CA GLN A 238 17.06 -23.74 29.97
C GLN A 238 16.45 -22.73 30.97
N SER A 239 15.13 -22.76 31.15
CA SER A 239 14.38 -21.87 32.03
C SER A 239 14.19 -22.45 33.43
N LYS A 240 14.07 -21.60 34.45
CA LYS A 240 13.61 -22.00 35.80
C LYS A 240 12.20 -22.61 35.79
N PHE A 241 11.44 -22.43 34.71
CA PHE A 241 10.10 -22.99 34.54
C PHE A 241 10.07 -24.24 33.64
N ASN A 242 11.20 -24.92 33.42
CA ASN A 242 11.35 -26.06 32.50
C ASN A 242 10.19 -27.07 32.59
N THR A 243 9.83 -27.48 33.79
CA THR A 243 8.75 -28.48 33.99
C THR A 243 7.41 -28.02 33.40
N THR A 244 7.06 -26.74 33.53
CA THR A 244 5.82 -26.20 33.00
C THR A 244 5.92 -26.04 31.47
N LEU A 245 7.02 -25.52 30.98
CA LEU A 245 7.24 -25.30 29.54
C LEU A 245 7.26 -26.63 28.78
N GLN A 246 7.95 -27.65 29.30
CA GLN A 246 7.98 -28.97 28.67
C GLN A 246 6.60 -29.60 28.61
N LYS A 247 5.81 -29.56 29.71
CA LYS A 247 4.43 -30.07 29.73
C LYS A 247 3.53 -29.31 28.71
N THR A 248 3.71 -28.00 28.59
CA THR A 248 2.96 -27.20 27.61
C THR A 248 3.34 -27.58 26.19
N PHE A 249 4.64 -27.81 25.95
CA PHE A 249 5.12 -28.25 24.62
C PHE A 249 4.66 -29.68 24.28
N GLU A 250 4.68 -30.61 25.24
CA GLU A 250 4.11 -31.94 25.08
C GLU A 250 2.61 -31.89 24.77
N TYR A 251 1.87 -31.00 25.45
CA TYR A 251 0.44 -30.78 25.17
C TYR A 251 0.22 -30.22 23.75
N TYR A 252 1.04 -29.28 23.31
CA TYR A 252 1.02 -28.79 21.94
C TYR A 252 1.25 -29.92 20.93
N GLN A 253 2.26 -30.77 21.14
CA GLN A 253 2.54 -31.92 20.28
C GLN A 253 1.36 -32.91 20.24
N LYS A 254 0.71 -33.16 21.37
CA LYS A 254 -0.50 -33.99 21.46
C LYS A 254 -1.65 -33.39 20.62
N ILE A 255 -1.90 -32.10 20.73
CA ILE A 255 -2.93 -31.42 19.91
C ILE A 255 -2.63 -31.59 18.41
N ARG A 256 -1.37 -31.44 17.99
CA ARG A 256 -0.97 -31.67 16.61
C ARG A 256 -1.28 -33.09 16.14
N GLN A 257 -1.01 -34.09 16.97
CA GLN A 257 -1.34 -35.48 16.68
C GLN A 257 -2.85 -35.68 16.54
N GLU A 258 -3.65 -35.12 17.46
CA GLU A 258 -5.11 -35.17 17.39
C GLU A 258 -5.66 -34.49 16.13
N LEU A 259 -5.04 -33.40 15.68
CA LEU A 259 -5.37 -32.71 14.44
C LEU A 259 -4.90 -33.47 13.17
N GLY A 260 -4.03 -34.46 13.29
CA GLY A 260 -3.43 -35.18 12.17
C GLY A 260 -2.46 -34.31 11.37
N THR A 261 -1.83 -33.31 12.00
CA THR A 261 -0.91 -32.37 11.36
C THR A 261 0.41 -33.06 11.01
N THR A 262 0.76 -33.07 9.74
CA THR A 262 2.04 -33.61 9.21
C THR A 262 3.08 -32.53 8.92
N LYS A 263 2.67 -31.25 8.91
CA LYS A 263 3.57 -30.11 8.68
C LYS A 263 4.62 -30.01 9.81
N PRO A 264 5.84 -29.49 9.56
CA PRO A 264 6.86 -29.31 10.59
C PRO A 264 6.42 -28.34 11.69
N ILE A 265 7.09 -28.38 12.83
CA ILE A 265 6.89 -27.39 13.91
C ILE A 265 7.46 -26.05 13.46
N ARG A 266 6.67 -24.99 13.53
CA ARG A 266 7.03 -23.62 13.12
C ARG A 266 6.33 -22.63 14.04
N LEU A 267 6.80 -21.38 14.08
CA LEU A 267 6.12 -20.32 14.87
C LEU A 267 4.67 -20.10 14.41
N MET A 268 4.44 -20.15 13.08
CA MET A 268 3.07 -20.04 12.51
C MET A 268 2.17 -21.19 12.97
N ASP A 269 2.70 -22.40 13.10
CA ASP A 269 1.93 -23.53 13.60
C ASP A 269 1.60 -23.39 15.10
N LEU A 270 2.58 -22.96 15.91
CA LEU A 270 2.36 -22.63 17.32
C LEU A 270 1.26 -21.57 17.50
N ALA A 271 1.28 -20.52 16.69
CA ALA A 271 0.30 -19.42 16.74
C ALA A 271 -1.11 -19.88 16.36
N THR A 272 -1.27 -20.81 15.42
CA THR A 272 -2.56 -21.15 14.80
C THR A 272 -3.16 -22.47 15.29
N VAL A 273 -2.39 -23.35 15.92
CA VAL A 273 -2.81 -24.70 16.29
C VAL A 273 -4.02 -24.73 17.20
N MET A 274 -4.09 -23.84 18.19
CA MET A 274 -5.19 -23.81 19.15
C MET A 274 -6.51 -23.40 18.47
N GLY A 275 -6.48 -22.42 17.57
CA GLY A 275 -7.66 -22.02 16.79
C GLY A 275 -8.21 -23.19 15.96
N LYS A 276 -7.31 -23.94 15.30
CA LYS A 276 -7.67 -25.15 14.53
C LYS A 276 -8.26 -26.24 15.44
N TYR A 277 -7.70 -26.41 16.62
CA TYR A 277 -8.18 -27.40 17.60
C TYR A 277 -9.56 -27.04 18.14
N LEU A 278 -9.79 -25.80 18.54
CA LEU A 278 -11.08 -25.32 19.03
C LEU A 278 -12.17 -25.40 17.95
N SER A 279 -11.82 -25.12 16.70
CA SER A 279 -12.74 -25.30 15.58
C SER A 279 -13.09 -26.78 15.37
N ARG A 280 -12.09 -27.67 15.34
CA ARG A 280 -12.31 -29.12 15.15
C ARG A 280 -13.12 -29.76 16.29
N THR A 281 -12.90 -29.32 17.53
CA THR A 281 -13.64 -29.84 18.71
C THR A 281 -15.04 -29.23 18.85
N GLY A 282 -15.41 -28.30 17.97
CA GLY A 282 -16.72 -27.66 17.96
C GLY A 282 -16.94 -26.63 19.09
N VAL A 283 -15.87 -26.16 19.73
CA VAL A 283 -15.94 -25.03 20.65
C VAL A 283 -16.15 -23.73 19.89
N VAL A 284 -15.41 -23.56 18.79
CA VAL A 284 -15.63 -22.47 17.82
C VAL A 284 -16.33 -23.06 16.61
N LYS A 285 -17.59 -22.67 16.37
CA LYS A 285 -18.46 -23.29 15.36
C LYS A 285 -18.75 -22.42 14.16
N ASN A 286 -18.48 -21.14 14.24
CA ASN A 286 -18.92 -20.14 13.28
C ASN A 286 -17.79 -19.63 12.37
N ILE A 287 -16.64 -20.29 12.35
CA ILE A 287 -15.59 -19.95 11.37
C ILE A 287 -16.11 -20.31 9.97
N ASP A 288 -16.04 -19.37 9.08
CA ASP A 288 -16.31 -19.56 7.67
C ASP A 288 -15.03 -20.09 6.98
N VAL A 289 -15.03 -21.40 6.70
CA VAL A 289 -13.87 -22.09 6.12
C VAL A 289 -13.92 -21.98 4.60
N SER A 290 -12.92 -21.34 3.99
CA SER A 290 -12.77 -21.24 2.53
C SER A 290 -11.30 -21.14 2.13
N GLU A 291 -11.01 -21.27 0.83
CA GLU A 291 -9.69 -21.02 0.23
C GLU A 291 -9.36 -19.50 0.15
N GLU A 292 -10.35 -18.64 0.30
CA GLU A 292 -10.17 -17.19 0.34
C GLU A 292 -9.83 -16.76 1.77
N ILE A 293 -8.55 -16.56 2.04
CA ILE A 293 -8.00 -16.36 3.38
C ILE A 293 -7.48 -14.94 3.62
N ASN A 294 -7.73 -14.00 2.70
CA ASN A 294 -7.23 -12.62 2.80
C ASN A 294 -7.77 -11.89 4.04
N ALA A 295 -8.99 -12.22 4.48
CA ALA A 295 -9.58 -11.72 5.72
C ALA A 295 -10.11 -12.87 6.57
N CYS A 296 -10.09 -12.71 7.90
CA CYS A 296 -10.77 -13.64 8.80
C CYS A 296 -12.28 -13.49 8.63
N SER A 297 -13.00 -14.61 8.44
CA SER A 297 -14.44 -14.64 8.18
C SER A 297 -15.17 -15.54 9.18
N ILE A 298 -16.25 -15.03 9.76
CA ILE A 298 -17.15 -15.80 10.63
C ILE A 298 -18.60 -15.67 10.16
N VAL A 299 -19.37 -16.73 10.36
CA VAL A 299 -20.82 -16.73 10.11
C VAL A 299 -21.53 -16.17 11.34
N VAL A 300 -22.33 -15.13 11.13
CA VAL A 300 -23.11 -14.47 12.18
C VAL A 300 -24.59 -14.50 11.78
N PRO A 301 -25.48 -15.08 12.60
CA PRO A 301 -26.91 -14.94 12.40
C PRO A 301 -27.35 -13.53 12.82
N ILE A 302 -28.11 -12.85 11.96
CA ILE A 302 -28.65 -11.50 12.18
C ILE A 302 -30.15 -11.56 12.01
N ASP A 303 -30.90 -11.07 13.01
CA ASP A 303 -32.35 -10.86 12.91
C ASP A 303 -32.63 -9.55 12.17
N ILE A 304 -33.31 -9.66 11.04
CA ILE A 304 -33.76 -8.50 10.25
C ILE A 304 -35.29 -8.58 10.15
N ASP A 305 -35.98 -7.71 10.85
CA ASP A 305 -37.44 -7.60 10.86
C ASP A 305 -38.15 -8.93 11.28
N GLY A 306 -37.50 -9.74 12.12
CA GLY A 306 -38.02 -11.04 12.61
C GLY A 306 -37.65 -12.24 11.73
N GLU A 307 -36.89 -12.04 10.69
CA GLU A 307 -36.30 -13.11 9.88
C GLU A 307 -34.79 -13.23 10.17
N GLU A 308 -34.33 -14.45 10.48
CA GLU A 308 -32.91 -14.72 10.72
C GLU A 308 -32.17 -14.93 9.37
N GLU A 309 -31.13 -14.14 9.15
CA GLU A 309 -30.26 -14.25 8.00
C GLU A 309 -28.84 -14.61 8.42
N GLU A 310 -28.15 -15.45 7.65
CA GLU A 310 -26.73 -15.70 7.83
C GLU A 310 -25.90 -14.66 7.07
N TRP A 311 -25.03 -13.99 7.83
CA TRP A 311 -24.08 -13.01 7.30
C TRP A 311 -22.64 -13.48 7.55
N LEU A 312 -21.74 -13.12 6.67
CA LEU A 312 -20.30 -13.20 6.88
C LEU A 312 -19.82 -11.87 7.44
N LEU A 313 -19.27 -11.92 8.64
CA LEU A 313 -18.54 -10.80 9.23
C LEU A 313 -17.05 -11.06 9.01
N GLN A 314 -16.39 -10.15 8.30
CA GLN A 314 -14.99 -10.25 7.98
C GLN A 314 -14.17 -9.19 8.69
N PHE A 315 -12.98 -9.58 9.12
CA PHE A 315 -12.05 -8.73 9.83
C PHE A 315 -10.65 -8.87 9.23
N LYS A 316 -10.01 -7.73 8.97
CA LYS A 316 -8.62 -7.67 8.51
C LYS A 316 -7.84 -6.64 9.32
N ASN A 317 -6.60 -6.95 9.61
CA ASN A 317 -5.59 -5.99 10.02
C ASN A 317 -4.44 -6.00 9.02
N GLU A 318 -3.99 -4.82 8.63
CA GLU A 318 -2.93 -4.62 7.65
C GLU A 318 -1.81 -3.79 8.25
N THR A 319 -0.57 -4.25 8.10
CA THR A 319 0.62 -3.47 8.45
C THR A 319 1.24 -2.89 7.18
N HIS A 320 1.54 -1.60 7.19
CA HIS A 320 2.09 -0.89 6.03
C HIS A 320 3.25 0.01 6.43
N ASN A 321 4.28 -0.60 7.02
CA ASN A 321 5.34 0.08 7.73
C ASN A 321 6.32 0.80 6.79
N HIS A 322 6.87 0.07 5.81
CA HIS A 322 7.89 0.59 4.91
C HIS A 322 7.37 1.71 4.00
N PRO A 323 6.25 1.54 3.28
CA PRO A 323 5.71 2.62 2.46
C PRO A 323 5.37 3.88 3.27
N THR A 324 4.86 3.73 4.51
CA THR A 324 4.56 4.85 5.40
C THR A 324 5.82 5.53 5.94
N GLU A 325 6.93 4.82 6.08
CA GLU A 325 8.22 5.40 6.47
C GLU A 325 8.80 6.30 5.38
N VAL A 326 8.72 5.88 4.11
CA VAL A 326 9.35 6.58 2.98
C VAL A 326 8.47 7.68 2.40
N GLU A 327 7.16 7.46 2.30
CA GLU A 327 6.17 8.47 1.89
C GLU A 327 4.93 8.33 2.80
N PRO A 328 4.88 9.11 3.91
CA PRO A 328 3.93 8.85 5.00
C PRO A 328 2.46 9.03 4.63
N TYR A 329 2.14 10.01 3.77
CA TYR A 329 0.76 10.29 3.37
C TYR A 329 0.19 9.16 2.51
N GLY A 330 0.86 8.81 1.43
CA GLY A 330 0.43 7.75 0.52
C GLY A 330 0.52 6.38 1.18
N GLY A 331 1.61 6.10 1.92
CA GLY A 331 1.78 4.83 2.62
C GLY A 331 0.67 4.55 3.64
N ALA A 332 0.26 5.55 4.43
CA ALA A 332 -0.85 5.39 5.36
C ALA A 332 -2.22 5.33 4.65
N SER A 333 -2.39 6.03 3.53
CA SER A 333 -3.58 5.93 2.69
C SER A 333 -3.75 4.52 2.14
N THR A 334 -2.68 3.94 1.60
CA THR A 334 -2.69 2.59 1.05
C THR A 334 -2.78 1.50 2.13
N CYS A 335 -2.35 1.78 3.36
CA CYS A 335 -2.58 0.90 4.51
C CYS A 335 -4.07 0.61 4.70
N VAL A 336 -4.90 1.64 4.79
CA VAL A 336 -6.35 1.45 4.93
C VAL A 336 -6.98 0.96 3.62
N GLY A 337 -6.49 1.39 2.45
CA GLY A 337 -6.96 0.91 1.15
C GLY A 337 -6.78 -0.61 0.99
N GLY A 338 -5.59 -1.13 1.27
CA GLY A 338 -5.31 -2.57 1.26
C GLY A 338 -6.14 -3.32 2.29
N ALA A 339 -6.23 -2.79 3.52
CA ALA A 339 -7.09 -3.39 4.55
C ALA A 339 -8.55 -3.51 4.11
N ILE A 340 -9.09 -2.56 3.33
CA ILE A 340 -10.45 -2.60 2.78
C ILE A 340 -10.57 -3.67 1.69
N ARG A 341 -9.61 -3.77 0.78
CA ARG A 341 -9.68 -4.69 -0.37
C ARG A 341 -9.63 -6.16 0.02
N ASP A 342 -9.00 -6.52 1.13
CA ASP A 342 -8.98 -7.89 1.60
C ASP A 342 -10.38 -8.45 1.94
N PRO A 343 -11.22 -7.80 2.76
CA PRO A 343 -12.61 -8.22 2.92
C PRO A 343 -13.44 -8.10 1.62
N LEU A 344 -13.12 -7.13 0.74
CA LEU A 344 -13.76 -7.08 -0.59
C LEU A 344 -13.42 -8.33 -1.41
N SER A 345 -12.21 -8.89 -1.29
CA SER A 345 -11.88 -10.19 -1.90
C SER A 345 -12.85 -11.29 -1.42
N GLY A 346 -13.28 -11.24 -0.16
CA GLY A 346 -14.36 -12.06 0.40
C GLY A 346 -15.78 -11.53 0.13
N ARG A 347 -15.95 -10.55 -0.75
CA ARG A 347 -17.20 -9.85 -1.16
C ARG A 347 -17.83 -9.01 -0.06
N SER A 348 -17.15 -8.75 1.05
CA SER A 348 -17.70 -7.97 2.17
C SER A 348 -17.57 -6.48 1.93
N TYR A 349 -18.64 -5.74 2.16
CA TYR A 349 -18.60 -4.28 2.24
C TYR A 349 -17.99 -3.85 3.57
N VAL A 350 -16.94 -3.07 3.54
CA VAL A 350 -16.26 -2.55 4.73
C VAL A 350 -17.01 -1.31 5.24
N PHE A 351 -17.42 -1.35 6.50
CA PHE A 351 -18.22 -0.29 7.12
C PHE A 351 -17.52 0.40 8.30
N GLN A 352 -16.45 -0.19 8.83
CA GLN A 352 -15.74 0.33 10.00
C GLN A 352 -14.25 0.11 9.89
N ALA A 353 -13.47 1.10 10.35
CA ALA A 353 -12.02 1.01 10.50
C ALA A 353 -11.55 1.39 11.91
N MET A 354 -10.33 1.00 12.23
CA MET A 354 -9.56 1.43 13.39
C MET A 354 -8.11 1.64 12.95
N ARG A 355 -7.41 2.56 13.60
CA ARG A 355 -6.00 2.82 13.35
C ARG A 355 -5.20 2.74 14.65
N ILE A 356 -4.18 1.89 14.66
CA ILE A 356 -3.21 1.81 15.76
C ILE A 356 -1.82 1.87 15.14
N SER A 357 -1.02 2.85 15.56
CA SER A 357 0.31 3.08 15.00
C SER A 357 1.37 3.08 16.08
N GLY A 358 2.56 2.60 15.76
CA GLY A 358 3.77 2.75 16.56
C GLY A 358 4.66 3.81 15.94
N ALA A 359 5.04 4.81 16.72
CA ALA A 359 5.84 5.95 16.29
C ALA A 359 6.95 6.28 17.29
N ALA A 360 8.05 6.85 16.82
CA ALA A 360 8.99 7.50 17.71
C ALA A 360 8.46 8.87 18.13
N ASN A 361 9.23 9.60 18.94
CA ASN A 361 8.83 10.87 19.51
C ASN A 361 8.63 11.96 18.43
N PRO A 362 7.40 12.39 18.12
CA PRO A 362 7.15 13.43 17.12
C PRO A 362 7.58 14.83 17.56
N LEU A 363 7.96 14.99 18.83
CA LEU A 363 8.51 16.25 19.37
C LEU A 363 10.04 16.27 19.34
N GLU A 364 10.67 15.23 18.80
CA GLU A 364 12.12 15.22 18.63
C GLU A 364 12.58 16.36 17.72
N LYS A 365 13.74 16.93 18.04
CA LYS A 365 14.34 17.98 17.21
C LYS A 365 14.68 17.41 15.82
N ILE A 366 14.43 18.20 14.78
CA ILE A 366 14.70 17.80 13.39
C ILE A 366 16.18 17.47 13.18
N ASP A 367 17.09 18.17 13.86
CA ASP A 367 18.53 17.92 13.81
C ASP A 367 18.93 16.49 14.29
N ASN A 368 18.05 15.80 15.00
CA ASN A 368 18.26 14.42 15.46
C ASN A 368 17.69 13.37 14.49
N THR A 369 17.20 13.80 13.32
CA THR A 369 16.72 12.88 12.29
C THR A 369 17.82 11.94 11.83
N LEU A 370 17.52 10.64 11.74
CA LEU A 370 18.48 9.66 11.23
C LEU A 370 18.80 9.95 9.75
N PRO A 371 20.06 9.74 9.31
CA PRO A 371 20.42 9.91 7.92
C PRO A 371 19.52 9.10 6.97
N GLY A 372 19.10 9.70 5.87
CA GLY A 372 18.22 9.05 4.88
C GLY A 372 16.75 8.89 5.30
N LYS A 373 16.34 9.46 6.44
CA LYS A 373 14.96 9.38 6.94
C LYS A 373 14.28 10.75 7.00
N LEU A 374 12.96 10.74 7.01
CA LEU A 374 12.16 11.91 7.30
C LEU A 374 12.10 12.20 8.80
N PRO A 375 11.91 13.48 9.21
CA PRO A 375 11.71 13.82 10.62
C PRO A 375 10.47 13.14 11.21
N GLN A 376 10.57 12.62 12.45
CA GLN A 376 9.50 11.88 13.12
C GLN A 376 8.18 12.65 13.18
N ARG A 377 8.26 13.97 13.36
CA ARG A 377 7.11 14.87 13.32
C ARG A 377 6.40 14.83 11.96
N LYS A 378 7.16 14.88 10.86
CA LYS A 378 6.63 14.84 9.51
C LYS A 378 5.96 13.50 9.25
N ILE A 379 6.64 12.40 9.57
CA ILE A 379 6.09 11.04 9.40
C ILE A 379 4.76 10.88 10.14
N SER A 380 4.72 11.19 11.45
CA SER A 380 3.51 11.01 12.25
C SER A 380 2.33 11.86 11.77
N LYS A 381 2.60 13.10 11.38
CA LYS A 381 1.57 14.03 10.93
C LYS A 381 1.01 13.67 9.57
N GLU A 382 1.88 13.38 8.61
CA GLU A 382 1.47 13.04 7.25
C GLU A 382 0.81 11.66 7.18
N ALA A 383 1.27 10.68 7.96
CA ALA A 383 0.60 9.38 8.07
C ALA A 383 -0.84 9.51 8.61
N ALA A 384 -1.04 10.32 9.67
CA ALA A 384 -2.39 10.58 10.18
C ALA A 384 -3.27 11.30 9.14
N ASN A 385 -2.71 12.27 8.41
CA ASN A 385 -3.40 12.97 7.32
C ASN A 385 -3.78 12.03 6.18
N GLY A 386 -2.87 11.16 5.74
CA GLY A 386 -3.12 10.23 4.65
C GLY A 386 -4.22 9.23 4.97
N TYR A 387 -4.13 8.58 6.12
CA TYR A 387 -5.13 7.61 6.56
C TYR A 387 -6.51 8.26 6.73
N SER A 388 -6.58 9.41 7.45
CA SER A 388 -7.84 10.12 7.67
C SER A 388 -8.45 10.65 6.36
N SER A 389 -7.63 11.21 5.48
CA SER A 389 -8.09 11.70 4.18
C SER A 389 -8.71 10.60 3.33
N TYR A 390 -8.06 9.43 3.28
CA TYR A 390 -8.56 8.29 2.54
C TYR A 390 -9.90 7.78 3.10
N GLY A 391 -9.96 7.53 4.40
CA GLY A 391 -11.18 7.07 5.07
C GLY A 391 -12.35 8.06 4.94
N ASN A 392 -12.08 9.36 5.13
CA ASN A 392 -13.09 10.41 5.02
C ASN A 392 -13.65 10.54 3.58
N GLN A 393 -12.82 10.38 2.55
CA GLN A 393 -13.26 10.42 1.15
C GLN A 393 -14.17 9.24 0.79
N ILE A 394 -13.94 8.08 1.38
CA ILE A 394 -14.80 6.90 1.20
C ILE A 394 -16.09 7.03 2.00
N GLY A 395 -16.07 7.74 3.12
CA GLY A 395 -17.13 7.77 4.13
C GLY A 395 -17.02 6.56 5.07
N LEU A 396 -15.80 6.14 5.39
CA LEU A 396 -15.51 5.02 6.29
C LEU A 396 -15.31 5.54 7.70
N ALA A 397 -16.14 5.09 8.64
CA ALA A 397 -16.00 5.43 10.04
C ALA A 397 -14.75 4.80 10.65
N THR A 398 -13.78 5.62 11.09
CA THR A 398 -12.59 5.17 11.83
C THR A 398 -12.83 5.40 13.32
N THR A 399 -13.45 4.42 13.98
CA THR A 399 -14.03 4.55 15.32
C THR A 399 -13.03 4.48 16.47
N PHE A 400 -11.81 4.04 16.21
CA PHE A 400 -10.72 4.02 17.18
C PHE A 400 -9.40 4.43 16.52
N VAL A 401 -8.76 5.44 17.08
CA VAL A 401 -7.46 5.94 16.61
C VAL A 401 -6.53 6.10 17.79
N LYS A 402 -5.39 5.43 17.75
CA LYS A 402 -4.36 5.49 18.79
C LYS A 402 -2.97 5.42 18.18
N GLU A 403 -2.09 6.32 18.60
CA GLU A 403 -0.66 6.25 18.31
C GLU A 403 0.10 5.94 19.60
N ILE A 404 1.00 4.96 19.56
CA ILE A 404 1.85 4.52 20.66
C ILE A 404 3.27 4.95 20.36
N TYR A 405 3.92 5.58 21.32
CA TYR A 405 5.24 6.16 21.17
C TYR A 405 6.30 5.32 21.88
N ASP A 406 7.32 4.91 21.15
CA ASP A 406 8.49 4.19 21.65
C ASP A 406 9.71 4.47 20.77
N GLU A 407 10.90 4.60 21.37
CA GLU A 407 12.15 4.87 20.64
C GLU A 407 12.49 3.78 19.62
N GLY A 408 12.06 2.54 19.83
CA GLY A 408 12.25 1.45 18.88
C GLY A 408 11.66 1.74 17.50
N TYR A 409 10.58 2.52 17.44
CA TYR A 409 9.95 2.92 16.17
C TYR A 409 10.69 4.02 15.41
N LYS A 410 11.80 4.55 15.96
CA LYS A 410 12.66 5.47 15.23
C LYS A 410 13.38 4.79 14.06
N ALA A 411 13.72 3.50 14.24
CA ALA A 411 14.30 2.69 13.18
C ALA A 411 13.30 2.44 12.04
N LYS A 412 12.07 2.10 12.39
CA LYS A 412 10.96 1.92 11.43
C LYS A 412 9.63 2.10 12.14
N ARG A 413 8.79 2.99 11.58
CA ARG A 413 7.42 3.20 12.02
C ARG A 413 6.59 1.92 11.83
N MET A 414 5.62 1.69 12.70
CA MET A 414 4.57 0.70 12.52
C MET A 414 3.25 1.42 12.20
N GLU A 415 2.72 1.23 10.99
CA GLU A 415 1.40 1.67 10.60
C GLU A 415 0.48 0.47 10.51
N VAL A 416 -0.64 0.46 11.27
CA VAL A 416 -1.57 -0.66 11.31
C VAL A 416 -2.98 -0.16 11.12
N GLY A 417 -3.64 -0.64 10.07
CA GLY A 417 -5.05 -0.45 9.79
C GLY A 417 -5.85 -1.70 10.16
N PHE A 418 -7.02 -1.50 10.77
CA PHE A 418 -7.98 -2.57 11.06
C PHE A 418 -9.30 -2.20 10.41
N VAL A 419 -9.97 -3.18 9.82
CA VAL A 419 -11.29 -2.98 9.24
C VAL A 419 -12.24 -4.13 9.56
N ALA A 420 -13.53 -3.82 9.58
CA ALA A 420 -14.60 -4.79 9.62
C ALA A 420 -15.53 -4.60 8.42
N GLY A 421 -15.87 -5.70 7.78
CA GLY A 421 -16.79 -5.74 6.64
C GLY A 421 -17.84 -6.83 6.81
N ALA A 422 -18.94 -6.72 6.10
CA ALA A 422 -20.00 -7.72 6.14
C ALA A 422 -20.63 -7.94 4.76
N VAL A 423 -21.13 -9.16 4.55
CA VAL A 423 -21.90 -9.54 3.37
C VAL A 423 -22.91 -10.63 3.72
N LYS A 424 -24.07 -10.63 3.08
CA LYS A 424 -25.05 -11.72 3.21
C LYS A 424 -24.44 -12.99 2.60
N LYS A 425 -24.36 -14.06 3.36
CA LYS A 425 -23.66 -15.31 2.98
C LYS A 425 -24.18 -15.89 1.66
N GLU A 426 -25.49 -15.81 1.40
CA GLU A 426 -26.09 -16.32 0.17
C GLU A 426 -25.66 -15.59 -1.12
N TYR A 427 -25.02 -14.40 -1.00
CA TYR A 427 -24.51 -13.66 -2.15
C TYR A 427 -23.09 -14.08 -2.53
N VAL A 428 -22.40 -14.78 -1.64
CA VAL A 428 -21.00 -15.16 -1.84
C VAL A 428 -20.92 -16.51 -2.53
N ARG A 429 -20.59 -16.47 -3.82
CA ARG A 429 -20.21 -17.66 -4.57
C ARG A 429 -18.75 -18.01 -4.27
N ARG A 430 -18.47 -19.27 -3.95
CA ARG A 430 -17.13 -19.78 -3.68
C ARG A 430 -16.89 -21.02 -4.52
N GLU A 431 -16.26 -20.80 -5.66
CA GLU A 431 -15.96 -21.85 -6.62
C GLU A 431 -14.54 -21.64 -7.13
N GLU A 432 -13.76 -22.72 -7.16
CA GLU A 432 -12.45 -22.67 -7.79
C GLU A 432 -12.61 -22.39 -9.29
N PRO A 433 -11.85 -21.44 -9.84
CA PRO A 433 -11.84 -21.18 -11.26
C PRO A 433 -11.35 -22.40 -12.04
N VAL A 434 -11.97 -22.65 -13.19
CA VAL A 434 -11.65 -23.78 -14.07
C VAL A 434 -11.17 -23.28 -15.43
N ALA A 435 -10.49 -24.14 -16.19
CA ALA A 435 -10.02 -23.81 -17.52
C ALA A 435 -11.14 -23.23 -18.41
N GLY A 436 -10.88 -22.08 -19.01
CA GLY A 436 -11.84 -21.31 -19.79
C GLY A 436 -12.49 -20.14 -19.06
N ASP A 437 -12.43 -20.09 -17.72
CA ASP A 437 -12.83 -18.91 -16.95
C ASP A 437 -11.90 -17.73 -17.27
N LYS A 438 -12.38 -16.53 -17.05
CA LYS A 438 -11.68 -15.28 -17.36
C LYS A 438 -11.37 -14.50 -16.10
N ILE A 439 -10.24 -13.79 -16.13
CA ILE A 439 -9.88 -12.87 -15.04
C ILE A 439 -10.01 -11.44 -15.54
N ILE A 440 -10.82 -10.69 -14.82
CA ILE A 440 -11.03 -9.26 -15.05
C ILE A 440 -10.18 -8.47 -14.05
N LEU A 441 -9.37 -7.55 -14.55
CA LEU A 441 -8.76 -6.49 -13.77
C LEU A 441 -9.78 -5.37 -13.66
N LEU A 442 -10.23 -5.11 -12.44
CA LEU A 442 -11.23 -4.10 -12.09
C LEU A 442 -10.56 -2.96 -11.34
N GLY A 443 -10.84 -1.71 -11.71
CA GLY A 443 -10.39 -0.52 -10.97
C GLY A 443 -9.33 0.27 -11.69
N GLY A 444 -8.33 0.77 -10.95
CA GLY A 444 -7.32 1.71 -11.46
C GLY A 444 -6.37 1.15 -12.52
N ALA A 445 -5.73 2.04 -13.25
CA ALA A 445 -4.68 1.71 -14.21
C ALA A 445 -3.32 1.45 -13.53
N THR A 446 -2.39 0.83 -14.23
CA THR A 446 -1.06 0.44 -13.75
C THR A 446 -0.03 1.53 -14.04
N GLY A 447 0.73 1.92 -13.03
CA GLY A 447 1.90 2.79 -13.10
C GLY A 447 3.15 2.11 -12.52
N ARG A 448 4.18 2.87 -12.18
CA ARG A 448 5.39 2.39 -11.48
C ARG A 448 5.20 2.29 -9.96
N ASP A 449 4.00 2.49 -9.47
CA ASP A 449 3.71 2.51 -8.04
C ASP A 449 4.10 1.18 -7.40
N GLY A 450 4.91 1.22 -6.34
CA GLY A 450 5.30 0.06 -5.56
C GLY A 450 6.14 -0.99 -6.29
N VAL A 451 6.74 -0.65 -7.45
CA VAL A 451 7.65 -1.57 -8.14
C VAL A 451 8.84 -1.91 -7.23
N GLY A 452 8.94 -3.16 -6.82
CA GLY A 452 9.94 -3.60 -5.85
C GLY A 452 9.56 -3.37 -4.38
N GLY A 453 8.36 -2.88 -4.06
CA GLY A 453 7.92 -2.56 -2.69
C GLY A 453 7.96 -3.77 -1.75
N ALA A 454 7.53 -4.94 -2.18
CA ALA A 454 7.61 -6.18 -1.40
C ALA A 454 9.06 -6.57 -1.09
N SER A 455 9.96 -6.50 -2.08
CA SER A 455 11.39 -6.73 -1.91
C SER A 455 12.05 -5.66 -1.04
N GLY A 456 11.73 -4.37 -1.24
CA GLY A 456 12.21 -3.25 -0.44
C GLY A 456 11.81 -3.35 1.03
N SER A 457 10.57 -3.79 1.31
CA SER A 457 10.08 -4.02 2.67
C SER A 457 10.89 -5.08 3.44
N SER A 458 11.59 -5.97 2.73
CA SER A 458 12.43 -7.04 3.29
C SER A 458 13.90 -6.65 3.48
N LYS A 459 14.32 -5.42 3.15
CA LYS A 459 15.71 -4.94 3.21
C LYS A 459 15.94 -3.93 4.32
N THR A 460 17.20 -3.76 4.70
CA THR A 460 17.68 -2.60 5.48
C THR A 460 17.88 -1.41 4.55
N HIS A 461 17.62 -0.19 5.05
CA HIS A 461 17.65 1.03 4.23
C HIS A 461 18.99 1.79 4.32
N ASP A 462 20.09 1.09 4.45
CA ASP A 462 21.43 1.69 4.50
C ASP A 462 21.96 1.91 3.08
N GLY A 463 21.87 3.15 2.59
CA GLY A 463 22.49 3.57 1.32
C GLY A 463 21.73 3.19 0.04
N LEU A 464 20.41 3.11 0.09
CA LEU A 464 19.56 2.87 -1.10
C LEU A 464 19.60 4.06 -2.07
N ASP A 465 19.52 3.74 -3.37
CA ASP A 465 19.37 4.73 -4.44
C ASP A 465 17.99 5.41 -4.33
N LEU A 466 17.94 6.73 -4.55
CA LEU A 466 16.68 7.50 -4.53
C LEU A 466 15.72 7.06 -5.64
N ASP A 467 16.25 6.62 -6.79
CA ASP A 467 15.42 6.13 -7.90
C ASP A 467 14.71 4.82 -7.55
N ASP A 468 15.38 3.90 -6.84
CA ASP A 468 14.80 2.66 -6.36
C ASP A 468 13.69 2.95 -5.33
N LEU A 469 13.97 3.80 -4.35
CA LEU A 469 12.99 4.21 -3.35
C LEU A 469 11.79 4.94 -3.96
N SER A 470 12.01 5.73 -5.01
CA SER A 470 10.93 6.42 -5.73
C SER A 470 9.96 5.44 -6.42
N ALA A 471 10.46 4.31 -6.94
CA ALA A 471 9.64 3.26 -7.54
C ALA A 471 8.82 2.50 -6.49
N GLU A 472 9.29 2.42 -5.24
CA GLU A 472 8.59 1.76 -4.12
C GLU A 472 7.44 2.59 -3.52
N VAL A 473 7.33 3.88 -3.86
CA VAL A 473 6.24 4.76 -3.38
C VAL A 473 4.89 4.24 -3.86
N GLN A 474 3.95 4.14 -2.92
CA GLN A 474 2.56 3.76 -3.19
C GLN A 474 1.65 4.94 -2.88
N LYS A 475 0.71 5.22 -3.78
CA LYS A 475 -0.26 6.30 -3.64
C LYS A 475 -1.67 5.78 -3.89
N GLY A 476 -2.55 5.99 -2.90
CA GLY A 476 -3.92 5.53 -2.94
C GLY A 476 -4.86 6.49 -3.69
N ASN A 477 -5.92 5.93 -4.27
CA ASN A 477 -7.03 6.66 -4.89
C ASN A 477 -8.36 6.26 -4.23
N ALA A 478 -8.73 6.96 -3.17
CA ALA A 478 -9.94 6.69 -2.39
C ALA A 478 -11.23 6.75 -3.22
N ILE A 479 -11.26 7.53 -4.30
CA ILE A 479 -12.45 7.65 -5.17
C ILE A 479 -12.67 6.33 -5.92
N VAL A 480 -11.62 5.73 -6.45
CA VAL A 480 -11.71 4.42 -7.13
C VAL A 480 -12.09 3.33 -6.13
N GLU A 481 -11.49 3.32 -4.95
CA GLU A 481 -11.85 2.38 -3.87
C GLU A 481 -13.33 2.46 -3.49
N ARG A 482 -13.87 3.68 -3.35
CA ARG A 482 -15.30 3.89 -3.07
C ARG A 482 -16.18 3.33 -4.16
N LYS A 483 -15.81 3.49 -5.43
CA LYS A 483 -16.55 2.92 -6.57
C LYS A 483 -16.55 1.39 -6.52
N ILE A 484 -15.38 0.77 -6.21
CA ILE A 484 -15.27 -0.69 -6.05
C ILE A 484 -16.16 -1.16 -4.91
N GLN A 485 -16.12 -0.53 -3.75
CA GLN A 485 -16.99 -0.88 -2.62
C GLN A 485 -18.49 -0.78 -2.98
N ARG A 486 -18.88 0.23 -3.76
CA ARG A 486 -20.27 0.39 -4.22
C ARG A 486 -20.68 -0.74 -5.15
N LEU A 487 -19.81 -1.09 -6.11
CA LEU A 487 -20.04 -2.22 -7.02
C LEU A 487 -20.26 -3.53 -6.23
N PHE A 488 -19.43 -3.78 -5.21
CA PHE A 488 -19.51 -4.98 -4.37
C PHE A 488 -20.70 -4.99 -3.39
N ARG A 489 -21.52 -3.93 -3.34
CA ARG A 489 -22.83 -3.96 -2.67
C ARG A 489 -23.95 -4.53 -3.54
N ASN A 490 -23.73 -4.69 -4.85
CA ASN A 490 -24.71 -5.22 -5.76
C ASN A 490 -24.71 -6.76 -5.74
N PRO A 491 -25.79 -7.42 -5.27
CA PRO A 491 -25.87 -8.88 -5.21
C PRO A 491 -25.73 -9.57 -6.58
N GLU A 492 -26.12 -8.90 -7.67
CA GLU A 492 -25.99 -9.44 -9.03
C GLU A 492 -24.53 -9.56 -9.41
N VAL A 493 -23.71 -8.55 -9.06
CA VAL A 493 -22.26 -8.58 -9.26
C VAL A 493 -21.61 -9.69 -8.46
N LEU A 494 -21.95 -9.80 -7.16
CA LEU A 494 -21.33 -10.76 -6.25
C LEU A 494 -21.54 -12.21 -6.71
N LYS A 495 -22.72 -12.52 -7.25
CA LYS A 495 -23.05 -13.87 -7.76
C LYS A 495 -22.31 -14.26 -9.03
N LEU A 496 -21.74 -13.31 -9.77
CA LEU A 496 -20.90 -13.58 -10.93
C LEU A 496 -19.47 -14.00 -10.53
N ILE A 497 -19.00 -13.57 -9.35
CA ILE A 497 -17.62 -13.72 -8.90
C ILE A 497 -17.41 -15.12 -8.31
N LYS A 498 -16.57 -15.93 -8.94
CA LYS A 498 -16.15 -17.23 -8.41
C LYS A 498 -15.11 -17.08 -7.31
N LYS A 499 -14.04 -16.32 -7.58
CA LYS A 499 -12.92 -16.02 -6.71
C LYS A 499 -12.42 -14.60 -6.98
N CYS A 500 -11.92 -13.95 -5.97
CA CYS A 500 -11.44 -12.58 -6.09
C CYS A 500 -10.19 -12.39 -5.25
N ASN A 501 -9.27 -11.56 -5.73
CA ASN A 501 -8.07 -11.19 -4.99
C ASN A 501 -7.80 -9.69 -5.15
N ASP A 502 -7.18 -9.05 -4.14
CA ASP A 502 -6.76 -7.66 -4.23
C ASP A 502 -5.39 -7.52 -4.91
N PHE A 503 -5.03 -6.32 -5.31
CA PHE A 503 -3.70 -6.00 -5.81
C PHE A 503 -2.88 -5.37 -4.69
N GLY A 504 -2.10 -6.19 -4.02
CA GLY A 504 -1.08 -5.79 -3.08
C GLY A 504 0.32 -6.08 -3.62
N ALA A 505 1.18 -6.65 -2.75
CA ALA A 505 2.54 -7.04 -3.08
C ALA A 505 2.63 -7.90 -4.35
N GLY A 506 3.55 -7.56 -5.25
CA GLY A 506 3.78 -8.28 -6.50
C GLY A 506 2.77 -8.04 -7.62
N GLY A 507 1.82 -7.15 -7.41
CA GLY A 507 0.94 -6.62 -8.46
C GLY A 507 0.23 -7.69 -9.28
N VAL A 508 0.28 -7.55 -10.62
CA VAL A 508 -0.41 -8.44 -11.57
C VAL A 508 0.02 -9.89 -11.39
N SER A 509 1.33 -10.15 -11.20
CA SER A 509 1.85 -11.52 -11.10
C SER A 509 1.32 -12.28 -9.89
N VAL A 510 1.16 -11.60 -8.75
CA VAL A 510 0.66 -12.21 -7.51
C VAL A 510 -0.87 -12.18 -7.48
N ALA A 511 -1.49 -11.01 -7.62
CA ALA A 511 -2.94 -10.86 -7.51
C ALA A 511 -3.73 -11.76 -8.47
N ILE A 512 -3.27 -11.83 -9.72
CA ILE A 512 -3.90 -12.69 -10.75
C ILE A 512 -3.34 -14.12 -10.66
N GLY A 513 -2.02 -14.25 -10.45
CA GLY A 513 -1.34 -15.55 -10.41
C GLY A 513 -1.84 -16.49 -9.33
N GLU A 514 -2.34 -15.98 -8.19
CA GLU A 514 -2.86 -16.79 -7.08
C GLU A 514 -4.32 -17.23 -7.26
N ILE A 515 -5.03 -16.68 -8.25
CA ILE A 515 -6.46 -17.01 -8.46
C ILE A 515 -6.63 -18.46 -8.91
N ALA A 516 -5.75 -18.96 -9.78
CA ALA A 516 -5.85 -20.31 -10.31
C ALA A 516 -4.46 -20.97 -10.46
N ARG A 517 -4.42 -22.30 -10.51
CA ARG A 517 -3.15 -23.04 -10.65
C ARG A 517 -2.52 -22.87 -12.03
N GLY A 518 -3.33 -22.90 -13.08
CA GLY A 518 -2.91 -22.63 -14.45
C GLY A 518 -3.49 -21.30 -14.92
N ILE A 519 -2.63 -20.38 -15.41
CA ILE A 519 -3.08 -19.06 -15.79
C ILE A 519 -2.22 -18.45 -16.90
N TYR A 520 -2.89 -17.85 -17.87
CA TYR A 520 -2.27 -17.13 -18.99
C TYR A 520 -2.66 -15.64 -18.89
N ILE A 521 -1.69 -14.78 -18.64
CA ILE A 521 -1.87 -13.34 -18.44
C ILE A 521 -1.32 -12.59 -19.65
N ASP A 522 -2.15 -11.76 -20.27
CA ASP A 522 -1.78 -10.88 -21.38
C ASP A 522 -1.53 -9.45 -20.85
N LEU A 523 -0.27 -9.13 -20.64
CA LEU A 523 0.14 -7.82 -20.09
C LEU A 523 -0.11 -6.67 -21.07
N ASP A 524 -0.26 -6.93 -22.37
CA ASP A 524 -0.63 -5.91 -23.34
C ASP A 524 -2.06 -5.40 -23.17
N LYS A 525 -2.90 -6.13 -22.42
CA LYS A 525 -4.28 -5.73 -22.06
C LYS A 525 -4.39 -4.99 -20.74
N VAL A 526 -3.32 -4.95 -19.95
CA VAL A 526 -3.33 -4.27 -18.65
C VAL A 526 -3.42 -2.76 -18.87
N PRO A 527 -4.44 -2.06 -18.30
CA PRO A 527 -4.57 -0.61 -18.44
C PRO A 527 -3.38 0.14 -17.84
N LEU A 528 -2.90 1.16 -18.54
CA LEU A 528 -1.71 1.95 -18.19
C LEU A 528 -2.09 3.36 -17.74
N LYS A 529 -1.48 3.86 -16.66
CA LYS A 529 -1.55 5.28 -16.26
C LYS A 529 -0.81 6.19 -17.26
N TYR A 530 0.27 5.68 -17.86
CA TYR A 530 1.11 6.39 -18.84
C TYR A 530 1.94 5.39 -19.65
N ALA A 531 2.45 5.83 -20.78
CA ALA A 531 3.32 5.02 -21.64
C ALA A 531 4.72 4.83 -21.02
N GLY A 532 5.44 3.80 -21.45
CA GLY A 532 6.84 3.59 -21.10
C GLY A 532 7.12 2.54 -20.05
N LEU A 533 6.09 1.88 -19.52
CA LEU A 533 6.25 0.71 -18.65
C LEU A 533 6.69 -0.51 -19.46
N ASN A 534 7.70 -1.23 -18.98
CA ASN A 534 8.13 -2.49 -19.57
C ASN A 534 7.35 -3.69 -18.97
N GLY A 535 7.59 -4.90 -19.53
CA GLY A 535 6.88 -6.09 -19.09
C GLY A 535 7.12 -6.46 -17.63
N THR A 536 8.33 -6.22 -17.10
CA THR A 536 8.69 -6.48 -15.69
C THR A 536 7.92 -5.53 -14.78
N GLU A 537 7.95 -4.23 -15.07
CA GLU A 537 7.21 -3.22 -14.29
C GLU A 537 5.70 -3.51 -14.28
N LEU A 538 5.13 -3.92 -15.42
CA LEU A 538 3.73 -4.30 -15.51
C LEU A 538 3.39 -5.53 -14.66
N ALA A 539 4.30 -6.50 -14.63
CA ALA A 539 4.09 -7.75 -13.89
C ALA A 539 4.07 -7.54 -12.38
N ILE A 540 4.94 -6.66 -11.85
CA ILE A 540 5.18 -6.54 -10.41
C ILE A 540 4.75 -5.19 -9.78
N SER A 541 4.18 -4.26 -10.56
CA SER A 541 3.68 -2.99 -10.05
C SER A 541 2.53 -3.20 -9.05
N GLU A 542 2.67 -2.56 -7.89
CA GLU A 542 1.69 -2.58 -6.81
C GLU A 542 0.71 -1.38 -6.86
N SER A 543 0.39 -0.89 -8.09
CA SER A 543 -0.65 0.14 -8.22
C SER A 543 -1.92 -0.29 -7.51
N GLN A 544 -2.38 0.57 -6.62
CA GLN A 544 -3.48 0.28 -5.69
C GLN A 544 -4.86 0.40 -6.35
N GLU A 545 -5.91 0.11 -5.58
CA GLU A 545 -7.32 0.18 -5.99
C GLU A 545 -7.65 -0.63 -7.24
N ARG A 546 -7.12 -1.86 -7.26
CA ARG A 546 -7.42 -2.85 -8.30
C ARG A 546 -7.87 -4.15 -7.65
N MET A 547 -8.76 -4.88 -8.34
CA MET A 547 -9.19 -6.22 -7.93
C MET A 547 -9.04 -7.17 -9.12
N ALA A 548 -8.54 -8.38 -8.86
CA ALA A 548 -8.56 -9.48 -9.81
C ALA A 548 -9.81 -10.32 -9.57
N VAL A 549 -10.69 -10.43 -10.56
CA VAL A 549 -12.00 -11.06 -10.43
C VAL A 549 -12.14 -12.21 -11.42
N ALA A 550 -12.32 -13.43 -10.92
CA ALA A 550 -12.59 -14.61 -11.73
C ALA A 550 -14.07 -14.76 -12.00
N VAL A 551 -14.44 -14.82 -13.28
CA VAL A 551 -15.81 -15.02 -13.75
C VAL A 551 -15.89 -16.08 -14.85
N GLU A 552 -17.07 -16.64 -15.07
CA GLU A 552 -17.29 -17.51 -16.24
C GLU A 552 -17.19 -16.69 -17.53
N ALA A 553 -16.68 -17.29 -18.61
CA ALA A 553 -16.50 -16.59 -19.89
C ALA A 553 -17.79 -15.94 -20.42
N LYS A 554 -18.95 -16.54 -20.15
CA LYS A 554 -20.26 -16.00 -20.57
C LYS A 554 -20.68 -14.74 -19.82
N ASP A 555 -20.13 -14.48 -18.62
CA ASP A 555 -20.53 -13.43 -17.69
C ASP A 555 -19.63 -12.17 -17.80
N VAL A 556 -18.55 -12.22 -18.59
CA VAL A 556 -17.56 -11.14 -18.74
C VAL A 556 -18.22 -9.82 -19.15
N ASP A 557 -19.01 -9.83 -20.22
CA ASP A 557 -19.64 -8.61 -20.73
C ASP A 557 -20.65 -8.03 -19.74
N THR A 558 -21.37 -8.90 -19.01
CA THR A 558 -22.31 -8.50 -17.97
C THR A 558 -21.58 -7.82 -16.80
N PHE A 559 -20.48 -8.43 -16.34
CA PHE A 559 -19.68 -7.85 -15.26
C PHE A 559 -19.11 -6.48 -15.65
N ILE A 560 -18.53 -6.36 -16.86
CA ILE A 560 -17.99 -5.10 -17.38
C ILE A 560 -19.08 -4.02 -17.48
N ALA A 561 -20.28 -4.38 -17.93
CA ALA A 561 -21.41 -3.45 -18.01
C ALA A 561 -21.82 -2.92 -16.62
N LEU A 562 -21.91 -3.81 -15.62
CA LEU A 562 -22.22 -3.43 -14.22
C LEU A 562 -21.11 -2.55 -13.59
N ALA A 563 -19.84 -2.85 -13.87
CA ALA A 563 -18.71 -2.02 -13.43
C ALA A 563 -18.80 -0.60 -14.03
N LYS A 564 -19.18 -0.49 -15.30
CA LYS A 564 -19.36 0.79 -15.99
C LYS A 564 -20.47 1.65 -15.39
N GLU A 565 -21.51 1.07 -14.81
CA GLU A 565 -22.57 1.80 -14.10
C GLU A 565 -22.03 2.58 -12.90
N GLU A 566 -20.99 2.06 -12.25
CA GLU A 566 -20.25 2.73 -11.16
C GLU A 566 -19.08 3.59 -11.68
N ASN A 567 -18.94 3.78 -12.99
CA ASN A 567 -17.81 4.46 -13.63
C ASN A 567 -16.45 3.84 -13.25
N LEU A 568 -16.39 2.51 -13.25
CA LEU A 568 -15.18 1.73 -13.06
C LEU A 568 -14.71 1.13 -14.37
N ASP A 569 -13.40 1.16 -14.58
CA ASP A 569 -12.76 0.40 -15.63
C ASP A 569 -12.68 -1.08 -15.25
N ALA A 570 -12.96 -1.94 -16.21
CA ALA A 570 -12.90 -3.39 -16.07
C ALA A 570 -12.40 -3.99 -17.37
N THR A 571 -11.30 -4.73 -17.32
CA THR A 571 -10.65 -5.28 -18.52
C THR A 571 -10.33 -6.76 -18.31
N CYS A 572 -10.74 -7.61 -19.24
CA CYS A 572 -10.37 -9.02 -19.23
C CYS A 572 -8.90 -9.17 -19.67
N VAL A 573 -8.02 -9.54 -18.73
CA VAL A 573 -6.56 -9.57 -18.92
C VAL A 573 -5.94 -10.96 -18.86
N ALA A 574 -6.70 -11.98 -18.40
CA ALA A 574 -6.16 -13.33 -18.27
C ALA A 574 -7.20 -14.42 -18.51
N ASP A 575 -6.69 -15.59 -18.86
CA ASP A 575 -7.42 -16.82 -19.06
C ASP A 575 -6.95 -17.87 -18.05
N VAL A 576 -7.89 -18.58 -17.43
CA VAL A 576 -7.58 -19.76 -16.62
C VAL A 576 -7.31 -20.95 -17.54
N THR A 577 -6.22 -21.67 -17.29
CA THR A 577 -5.75 -22.81 -18.07
C THR A 577 -5.71 -24.08 -17.21
N ASP A 578 -5.48 -25.23 -17.82
CA ASP A 578 -5.35 -26.55 -17.18
C ASP A 578 -3.91 -27.08 -17.13
N ASP A 579 -2.94 -26.29 -17.57
CA ASP A 579 -1.54 -26.70 -17.71
C ASP A 579 -0.69 -26.54 -16.43
N GLU A 580 -1.30 -26.10 -15.32
CA GLU A 580 -0.61 -25.83 -14.04
C GLU A 580 0.64 -24.93 -14.17
N THR A 581 0.62 -23.98 -15.11
CA THR A 581 1.71 -23.06 -15.39
C THR A 581 1.25 -21.61 -15.24
N MET A 582 2.08 -20.78 -14.64
CA MET A 582 1.89 -19.33 -14.67
C MET A 582 2.64 -18.77 -15.88
N THR A 583 1.89 -18.25 -16.84
CA THR A 583 2.42 -17.65 -18.07
C THR A 583 2.04 -16.18 -18.17
N LEU A 584 3.04 -15.30 -18.29
CA LEU A 584 2.84 -13.87 -18.60
C LEU A 584 3.41 -13.57 -19.98
N VAL A 585 2.60 -12.92 -20.81
CA VAL A 585 2.99 -12.53 -22.18
C VAL A 585 2.98 -11.01 -22.30
N TRP A 586 4.01 -10.46 -22.91
CA TRP A 586 4.14 -9.05 -23.24
C TRP A 586 4.72 -8.89 -24.64
N ARG A 587 4.07 -8.05 -25.47
CA ARG A 587 4.42 -7.85 -26.88
C ARG A 587 4.57 -9.16 -27.65
N GLY A 588 3.66 -10.11 -27.37
CA GLY A 588 3.64 -11.41 -28.00
C GLY A 588 4.77 -12.37 -27.58
N LYS A 589 5.60 -12.01 -26.59
CA LYS A 589 6.66 -12.86 -26.03
C LYS A 589 6.29 -13.33 -24.64
N LYS A 590 6.51 -14.61 -24.32
CA LYS A 590 6.45 -15.10 -22.94
C LYS A 590 7.62 -14.49 -22.15
N ILE A 591 7.33 -13.74 -21.14
CA ILE A 591 8.31 -13.17 -20.23
C ILE A 591 8.31 -13.83 -18.84
N VAL A 592 7.29 -14.64 -18.56
CA VAL A 592 7.24 -15.57 -17.42
C VAL A 592 6.61 -16.87 -17.91
N GLU A 593 7.23 -18.00 -17.55
CA GLU A 593 6.70 -19.35 -17.73
C GLU A 593 7.27 -20.22 -16.61
N ILE A 594 6.50 -20.33 -15.51
CA ILE A 594 6.92 -21.01 -14.27
C ILE A 594 5.90 -22.08 -13.90
N ASP A 595 6.37 -23.30 -13.65
CA ASP A 595 5.56 -24.40 -13.15
C ASP A 595 4.99 -24.05 -11.76
N ARG A 596 3.69 -24.25 -11.58
CA ARG A 596 3.00 -23.97 -10.32
C ARG A 596 3.59 -24.73 -9.13
N LYS A 597 4.01 -25.99 -9.35
CA LYS A 597 4.62 -26.80 -8.29
C LYS A 597 5.94 -26.19 -7.81
N PHE A 598 6.71 -25.60 -8.73
CA PHE A 598 7.95 -24.90 -8.36
C PHE A 598 7.66 -23.61 -7.60
N LEU A 599 6.74 -22.79 -8.10
CA LEU A 599 6.33 -21.55 -7.45
C LEU A 599 5.81 -21.79 -6.02
N ASP A 600 4.96 -22.81 -5.84
CA ASP A 600 4.33 -23.18 -4.56
C ASP A 600 5.32 -23.80 -3.54
N THR A 601 6.58 -24.08 -3.91
CA THR A 601 7.61 -24.49 -2.94
C THR A 601 7.90 -23.41 -1.90
N ASN A 602 7.67 -22.15 -2.26
CA ASN A 602 8.04 -20.97 -1.46
C ASN A 602 9.55 -20.92 -1.12
N GLY A 603 10.41 -21.41 -2.05
CA GLY A 603 11.85 -21.43 -1.89
C GLY A 603 12.37 -22.46 -0.91
N VAL A 604 13.62 -22.26 -0.45
CA VAL A 604 14.32 -23.19 0.45
C VAL A 604 13.82 -23.01 1.87
N ARG A 605 13.44 -24.10 2.52
CA ARG A 605 13.00 -24.07 3.92
C ARG A 605 14.17 -23.95 4.87
N LYS A 606 14.11 -22.98 5.78
CA LYS A 606 15.07 -22.80 6.85
C LYS A 606 14.77 -23.72 8.02
N GLN A 607 15.82 -24.10 8.74
CA GLN A 607 15.74 -24.88 9.97
C GLN A 607 16.44 -24.15 11.10
N ALA A 608 15.90 -24.25 12.32
CA ALA A 608 16.47 -23.66 13.51
C ALA A 608 16.35 -24.60 14.72
N LYS A 609 17.34 -24.50 15.61
CA LYS A 609 17.24 -25.02 16.98
C LYS A 609 16.90 -23.87 17.90
N VAL A 610 16.00 -24.09 18.84
CA VAL A 610 15.51 -23.07 19.76
C VAL A 610 15.97 -23.39 21.18
N ILE A 611 16.54 -22.40 21.86
CA ILE A 611 16.84 -22.45 23.28
C ILE A 611 15.89 -21.50 24.01
N VAL A 612 15.12 -22.03 24.96
CA VAL A 612 14.18 -21.25 25.77
C VAL A 612 14.86 -20.90 27.09
N THR A 613 15.21 -19.63 27.25
CA THR A 613 15.88 -19.11 28.45
C THR A 613 14.95 -18.23 29.27
N ASP A 614 15.35 -17.91 30.50
CA ASP A 614 14.69 -16.89 31.29
C ASP A 614 15.32 -15.53 31.04
N GLU A 615 14.47 -14.51 30.89
CA GLU A 615 14.88 -13.11 30.98
C GLU A 615 14.25 -12.48 32.23
N GLU A 616 14.99 -11.60 32.88
CA GLU A 616 14.45 -10.84 34.01
C GLU A 616 13.77 -9.57 33.47
N TYR A 617 12.44 -9.58 33.52
CA TYR A 617 11.67 -8.39 33.23
C TYR A 617 11.19 -7.74 34.53
N PRO A 618 11.11 -6.40 34.58
CA PRO A 618 10.44 -5.71 35.69
C PRO A 618 9.02 -6.25 35.85
N ASN A 619 8.64 -6.55 37.09
CA ASN A 619 7.26 -6.99 37.35
C ASN A 619 6.28 -5.83 37.06
N PRO A 620 5.43 -5.91 36.03
CA PRO A 620 4.51 -4.82 35.70
C PRO A 620 3.43 -4.60 36.76
N PHE A 621 3.24 -5.59 37.65
CA PHE A 621 2.27 -5.54 38.76
C PHE A 621 2.91 -5.18 40.10
N GLU A 622 4.18 -4.78 40.10
CA GLU A 622 4.83 -4.31 41.32
C GLU A 622 4.13 -3.04 41.83
N GLN A 623 3.63 -3.09 43.04
CA GLN A 623 3.00 -1.94 43.67
C GLN A 623 4.10 -0.92 44.07
N LYS A 624 4.03 0.26 43.51
CA LYS A 624 4.88 1.40 43.87
C LYS A 624 4.11 2.37 44.76
N GLU A 625 4.79 2.96 45.75
CA GLU A 625 4.19 4.01 46.54
C GLU A 625 3.82 5.21 45.63
N PHE A 626 2.65 5.81 45.91
CA PHE A 626 2.20 6.96 45.14
C PHE A 626 3.15 8.15 45.30
N ASN A 627 3.67 8.64 44.20
CA ASN A 627 4.48 9.86 44.12
C ASN A 627 3.80 10.86 43.15
N LYS A 628 3.40 12.02 43.71
CA LYS A 628 2.66 13.02 42.95
C LYS A 628 3.46 13.61 41.78
N GLU A 629 4.76 13.81 41.93
CA GLU A 629 5.62 14.35 40.87
C GLU A 629 5.79 13.35 39.74
N GLN A 630 6.03 12.08 40.08
CA GLN A 630 6.10 11.01 39.08
C GLN A 630 4.76 10.82 38.33
N PHE A 631 3.64 10.94 39.05
CA PHE A 631 2.32 10.87 38.43
C PHE A 631 2.09 12.02 37.44
N ILE A 632 2.47 13.27 37.80
CA ILE A 632 2.38 14.42 36.91
C ILE A 632 3.30 14.22 35.68
N GLN A 633 4.51 13.74 35.90
CA GLN A 633 5.45 13.42 34.80
C GLN A 633 4.87 12.36 33.86
N MET A 634 4.34 11.28 34.40
CA MET A 634 3.68 10.23 33.63
C MET A 634 2.53 10.79 32.78
N MET A 635 1.70 11.68 33.33
CA MET A 635 0.59 12.31 32.61
C MET A 635 1.06 13.27 31.50
N GLN A 636 2.32 13.71 31.53
CA GLN A 636 2.93 14.53 30.47
C GLN A 636 3.59 13.68 29.37
N GLU A 637 3.78 12.41 29.59
CA GLU A 637 4.32 11.51 28.57
C GLU A 637 3.36 11.36 27.39
N LEU A 638 3.90 11.27 26.18
CA LEU A 638 3.11 11.19 24.95
C LEU A 638 2.08 10.06 24.96
N ASN A 639 2.42 8.89 25.54
CA ASN A 639 1.52 7.75 25.62
C ASN A 639 0.31 7.98 26.53
N HIS A 640 0.40 8.91 27.50
CA HIS A 640 -0.65 9.27 28.45
C HIS A 640 -1.32 10.60 28.11
N ALA A 641 -0.70 11.42 27.28
CA ALA A 641 -1.27 12.67 26.83
C ALA A 641 -2.49 12.46 25.92
N SER A 642 -3.36 13.47 25.87
CA SER A 642 -4.52 13.43 24.99
C SER A 642 -4.12 13.46 23.52
N GLN A 643 -4.65 12.52 22.73
CA GLN A 643 -4.51 12.47 21.27
C GLN A 643 -5.75 13.02 20.54
N LYS A 644 -6.58 13.80 21.23
CA LYS A 644 -7.85 14.31 20.70
C LYS A 644 -7.68 15.04 19.35
N GLY A 645 -6.68 15.88 19.20
CA GLY A 645 -6.44 16.61 17.95
C GLY A 645 -6.16 15.72 16.75
N MET A 646 -5.53 14.55 16.97
CA MET A 646 -5.35 13.55 15.94
C MET A 646 -6.67 12.80 15.66
N VAL A 647 -7.38 12.36 16.70
CA VAL A 647 -8.66 11.64 16.57
C VAL A 647 -9.69 12.45 15.81
N GLU A 648 -9.76 13.75 16.02
CA GLU A 648 -10.69 14.67 15.34
C GLU A 648 -10.42 14.87 13.84
N MET A 649 -9.31 14.35 13.30
CA MET A 649 -9.05 14.35 11.86
C MET A 649 -9.86 13.28 11.12
N PHE A 650 -10.33 12.26 11.82
CA PHE A 650 -11.01 11.10 11.27
C PHE A 650 -12.53 11.25 11.40
N ASP A 651 -13.25 10.81 10.38
CA ASP A 651 -14.69 10.57 10.52
C ASP A 651 -14.86 9.35 11.45
N ASN A 652 -15.48 9.56 12.61
CA ASN A 652 -15.60 8.55 13.64
C ASN A 652 -17.06 8.14 13.93
N ASN A 653 -17.99 8.63 13.13
CA ASN A 653 -19.41 8.30 13.24
C ASN A 653 -19.80 7.23 12.22
N VAL A 654 -20.52 6.21 12.68
CA VAL A 654 -21.12 5.17 11.83
C VAL A 654 -22.49 5.64 11.34
#